data_ea5de0b49ad6f520ca3b02c875667694
#
_entry.id   ea5de0b49ad6f520ca3b02c875667694
#
_cell.length_a   1.000
_cell.length_b   1.000
_cell.length_c   1.000
_cell.angle_alpha   90.00
_cell.angle_beta   90.00
_cell.angle_gamma   90.00
#
_symmetry.space_group_name_H-M   'P 1'
#
loop_
_entity.id
_entity.type
_entity.pdbx_description
1 polymer ?
#
loop_
_entity_poly.entity_id
_entity_poly.type
_entity_poly.pdbx_seq_one_letter_code
_entity_poly.pdbx_strand_id
1 'polypeptide(L)'
;MHSLAPLDYAIIIGYLGLSLIMGVLMTRRASSGLDHYFLGGRTLPWYLLGVAGMANWFDLTGTMLITSFLYMLGPRGYFIEFRGGAVLILAFMLVYTGKWHRRSGCMTGAEWTIYRFGESKVSEVVRVLGAAMTILTAVMMLAYLIRGASLFLGMFFPWPPLYTTLVLVTVTTLYTMSSGFYGVVLTDLVQGIIVIASCLVIAFLAWNMIPDTASLAATALQVTGNPNWTNSHPEWHTPMPAGYEAYSPLIMMMSFYFVRHFIGGLGTGGEARYFGARSDRDCGLQSLQQGVMIMFRWPLMIGFAIMGIYLVHSLYPDPVILQRAADLIHTYSPQTTAAFWHDLTSSIINAPAKYPPELIGQLQALLGPDWQGKLPLVGFQGTVNPEQILPAVLMNMVPTGLKGMLVVAMFAAMMSCKNGMVNGASAFFVKDVYQNLFRPKAANRELIFASYASTLGIVIVGFYFGVAATSINNLWGWIIMSLMAGQLAPGVLRLYWWRCNAWGCIGGTVLGGIGAVLQRSLYPQMPETTQFLFMTVLSFVGTIGGSLLTQPTPMPVLKHFYRTTRPFGWWRPLRQEFQGAERAAVDRENRSDMIAVPFTLLWQITLFLLPMQLVIKSYQAFFCTLPLFLIGVTGMYFFWWRPLMRREAGTATAT
;
A
#
# COMPACT_ATOMS: atom_id res chain seq x y z
N MET A 1 2.43 20.89 -26.69
CA MET A 1 2.67 19.75 -25.79
C MET A 1 3.91 20.07 -24.95
N HIS A 2 3.77 20.19 -23.64
CA HIS A 2 4.93 20.19 -22.75
C HIS A 2 5.46 18.76 -22.65
N SER A 3 6.18 18.31 -23.67
CA SER A 3 6.89 17.03 -23.64
C SER A 3 8.03 17.08 -22.63
N LEU A 4 8.43 15.93 -22.12
CA LEU A 4 9.66 15.80 -21.35
C LEU A 4 10.83 16.35 -22.21
N ALA A 5 11.73 17.11 -21.59
CA ALA A 5 12.92 17.60 -22.28
C ALA A 5 13.94 16.47 -22.46
N PRO A 6 14.90 16.58 -23.40
CA PRO A 6 15.94 15.56 -23.58
C PRO A 6 16.70 15.21 -22.29
N LEU A 7 16.91 16.17 -21.40
CA LEU A 7 17.51 15.94 -20.09
C LEU A 7 16.66 15.03 -19.20
N ASP A 8 15.32 15.22 -19.19
CA ASP A 8 14.41 14.39 -18.41
C ASP A 8 14.43 12.95 -18.92
N TYR A 9 14.42 12.73 -20.24
CA TYR A 9 14.58 11.41 -20.85
C TYR A 9 15.92 10.77 -20.47
N ALA A 10 17.03 11.54 -20.52
CA ALA A 10 18.35 11.01 -20.15
C ALA A 10 18.40 10.54 -18.69
N ILE A 11 17.78 11.28 -17.77
CA ILE A 11 17.67 10.92 -16.35
C ILE A 11 16.85 9.63 -16.20
N ILE A 12 15.69 9.50 -16.87
CA ILE A 12 14.82 8.33 -16.81
C ILE A 12 15.53 7.08 -17.36
N ILE A 13 16.12 7.18 -18.55
CA ILE A 13 16.85 6.07 -19.20
C ILE A 13 18.06 5.66 -18.36
N GLY A 14 18.81 6.63 -17.85
CA GLY A 14 19.97 6.40 -16.98
C GLY A 14 19.58 5.62 -15.71
N TYR A 15 18.47 6.00 -15.08
CA TYR A 15 17.95 5.28 -13.91
C TYR A 15 17.52 3.84 -14.23
N LEU A 16 16.78 3.62 -15.32
CA LEU A 16 16.36 2.27 -15.73
C LEU A 16 17.58 1.40 -16.07
N GLY A 17 18.59 1.96 -16.75
CA GLY A 17 19.87 1.28 -17.02
C GLY A 17 20.63 0.91 -15.74
N LEU A 18 20.72 1.84 -14.78
CA LEU A 18 21.34 1.58 -13.48
C LEU A 18 20.62 0.46 -12.72
N SER A 19 19.29 0.45 -12.73
CA SER A 19 18.48 -0.59 -12.07
C SER A 19 18.75 -1.97 -12.66
N LEU A 20 18.87 -2.09 -14.00
CA LEU A 20 19.21 -3.34 -14.67
C LEU A 20 20.63 -3.81 -14.31
N ILE A 21 21.62 -2.91 -14.32
CA ILE A 21 23.02 -3.22 -13.96
C ILE A 21 23.09 -3.74 -12.52
N MET A 22 22.41 -3.07 -11.57
CA MET A 22 22.35 -3.52 -10.17
C MET A 22 21.72 -4.90 -10.05
N GLY A 23 20.66 -5.19 -10.81
CA GLY A 23 20.02 -6.51 -10.86
C GLY A 23 20.99 -7.60 -11.28
N VAL A 24 21.72 -7.38 -12.37
CA VAL A 24 22.71 -8.35 -12.90
C VAL A 24 23.86 -8.58 -11.91
N LEU A 25 24.38 -7.53 -11.28
CA LEU A 25 25.48 -7.65 -10.31
C LEU A 25 25.11 -8.51 -9.08
N MET A 26 23.83 -8.51 -8.67
CA MET A 26 23.35 -9.28 -7.51
C MET A 26 22.96 -10.73 -7.82
N THR A 27 22.85 -11.13 -9.10
CA THR A 27 22.40 -12.46 -9.52
C THR A 27 23.16 -13.60 -8.85
N ARG A 28 24.49 -13.49 -8.76
CA ARG A 28 25.34 -14.55 -8.20
C ARG A 28 25.05 -14.81 -6.72
N ARG A 29 24.76 -13.77 -5.94
CA ARG A 29 24.44 -13.90 -4.50
C ARG A 29 23.04 -14.45 -4.28
N ALA A 30 22.07 -14.02 -5.08
CA ALA A 30 20.70 -14.47 -5.01
C ALA A 30 20.55 -15.95 -5.34
N SER A 31 21.32 -16.48 -6.29
CA SER A 31 21.21 -17.85 -6.79
C SER A 31 21.80 -18.94 -5.88
N SER A 32 22.32 -18.60 -4.69
CA SER A 32 22.97 -19.56 -3.80
C SER A 32 22.00 -20.50 -3.06
N GLY A 33 20.70 -20.18 -2.99
CA GLY A 33 19.65 -21.00 -2.36
C GLY A 33 18.35 -20.23 -2.13
N LEU A 34 17.27 -20.95 -1.76
CA LEU A 34 15.96 -20.33 -1.53
C LEU A 34 15.97 -19.29 -0.40
N ASP A 35 16.64 -19.57 0.73
CA ASP A 35 16.76 -18.61 1.83
C ASP A 35 17.48 -17.32 1.40
N HIS A 36 18.50 -17.46 0.55
CA HIS A 36 19.19 -16.29 -0.03
C HIS A 36 18.32 -15.56 -1.03
N TYR A 37 17.57 -16.30 -1.86
CA TYR A 37 16.72 -15.72 -2.90
C TYR A 37 15.49 -14.98 -2.33
N PHE A 38 14.83 -15.52 -1.30
CA PHE A 38 13.57 -14.99 -0.77
C PHE A 38 13.70 -14.22 0.55
N LEU A 39 14.72 -14.49 1.38
CA LEU A 39 14.92 -13.88 2.70
C LEU A 39 16.26 -13.16 2.87
N GLY A 40 17.09 -13.10 1.82
CA GLY A 40 18.44 -12.52 1.93
C GLY A 40 19.34 -13.26 2.91
N GLY A 41 19.16 -14.59 3.06
CA GLY A 41 19.94 -15.44 3.96
C GLY A 41 19.76 -15.09 5.46
N ARG A 42 18.75 -14.34 5.83
CA ARG A 42 18.49 -13.83 7.20
C ARG A 42 19.67 -13.05 7.80
N THR A 43 20.49 -12.44 6.95
CA THR A 43 21.70 -11.71 7.36
C THR A 43 21.56 -10.19 7.19
N LEU A 44 20.47 -9.73 6.59
CA LEU A 44 20.25 -8.32 6.33
C LEU A 44 20.05 -7.54 7.65
N PRO A 45 20.71 -6.39 7.81
CA PRO A 45 20.52 -5.55 8.99
C PRO A 45 19.16 -4.84 8.93
N TRP A 46 18.63 -4.51 10.11
CA TRP A 46 17.32 -3.90 10.28
C TRP A 46 17.12 -2.61 9.46
N TYR A 47 18.16 -1.80 9.30
CA TYR A 47 18.05 -0.54 8.56
C TYR A 47 17.87 -0.74 7.06
N LEU A 48 18.41 -1.78 6.46
CA LEU A 48 18.14 -2.13 5.06
C LEU A 48 16.71 -2.68 4.90
N LEU A 49 16.27 -3.54 5.84
CA LEU A 49 14.90 -4.07 5.84
C LEU A 49 13.86 -2.96 6.07
N GLY A 50 14.19 -1.95 6.86
CA GLY A 50 13.32 -0.79 7.10
C GLY A 50 13.15 0.09 5.86
N VAL A 51 14.24 0.34 5.10
CA VAL A 51 14.18 1.07 3.82
C VAL A 51 13.37 0.29 2.80
N ALA A 52 13.65 -1.00 2.63
CA ALA A 52 12.88 -1.85 1.72
C ALA A 52 11.39 -1.90 2.14
N GLY A 53 11.12 -1.92 3.44
CA GLY A 53 9.76 -1.82 3.97
C GLY A 53 9.06 -0.53 3.58
N MET A 54 9.71 0.62 3.68
CA MET A 54 9.17 1.90 3.23
C MET A 54 8.92 1.89 1.73
N ALA A 55 9.90 1.46 0.94
CA ALA A 55 9.81 1.46 -0.51
C ALA A 55 8.68 0.56 -1.04
N ASN A 56 8.42 -0.58 -0.39
CA ASN A 56 7.30 -1.48 -0.74
C ASN A 56 5.91 -0.91 -0.42
N TRP A 57 5.82 0.13 0.41
CA TRP A 57 4.55 0.74 0.83
C TRP A 57 4.37 2.14 0.26
N PHE A 58 5.35 2.61 -0.48
CA PHE A 58 5.32 3.86 -1.21
C PHE A 58 5.13 3.57 -2.70
N ASP A 59 3.90 3.57 -3.18
CA ASP A 59 3.57 3.27 -4.56
C ASP A 59 3.05 4.51 -5.32
N LEU A 60 3.25 4.52 -6.63
CA LEU A 60 2.79 5.59 -7.53
C LEU A 60 1.27 5.74 -7.48
N THR A 61 0.54 4.64 -7.62
CA THR A 61 -0.91 4.62 -7.74
C THR A 61 -1.58 5.14 -6.47
N GLY A 62 -1.13 4.67 -5.30
CA GLY A 62 -1.60 5.16 -4.01
C GLY A 62 -1.20 6.61 -3.77
N THR A 63 -0.05 7.06 -4.27
CA THR A 63 0.35 8.47 -4.17
C THR A 63 -0.58 9.37 -4.98
N MET A 64 -0.99 8.95 -6.20
CA MET A 64 -2.00 9.67 -6.99
C MET A 64 -3.34 9.70 -6.27
N LEU A 65 -3.82 8.55 -5.78
CA LEU A 65 -5.11 8.43 -5.10
C LEU A 65 -5.17 9.25 -3.81
N ILE A 66 -4.13 9.21 -2.97
CA ILE A 66 -4.07 9.99 -1.74
C ILE A 66 -3.98 11.49 -2.05
N THR A 67 -3.19 11.86 -3.06
CA THR A 67 -3.11 13.26 -3.52
C THR A 67 -4.49 13.78 -3.96
N SER A 68 -5.32 12.94 -4.58
CA SER A 68 -6.68 13.35 -4.96
C SER A 68 -7.56 13.70 -3.76
N PHE A 69 -7.51 12.92 -2.68
CA PHE A 69 -8.24 13.24 -1.45
C PHE A 69 -7.68 14.48 -0.74
N LEU A 70 -6.36 14.64 -0.73
CA LEU A 70 -5.74 15.85 -0.17
C LEU A 70 -6.03 17.10 -1.03
N TYR A 71 -6.16 16.96 -2.35
CA TYR A 71 -6.60 18.04 -3.22
C TYR A 71 -8.03 18.49 -2.91
N MET A 72 -8.95 17.55 -2.71
CA MET A 72 -10.36 17.85 -2.41
C MET A 72 -10.56 18.40 -0.98
N LEU A 73 -9.83 17.87 0.00
CA LEU A 73 -10.13 18.07 1.42
C LEU A 73 -9.01 18.74 2.21
N GLY A 74 -7.86 19.01 1.60
CA GLY A 74 -6.67 19.42 2.34
C GLY A 74 -6.19 18.33 3.30
N PRO A 75 -5.57 18.67 4.44
CA PRO A 75 -5.08 17.68 5.42
C PRO A 75 -6.14 16.71 5.93
N ARG A 76 -7.43 17.06 5.86
CA ARG A 76 -8.54 16.16 6.27
C ARG A 76 -8.67 14.93 5.39
N GLY A 77 -8.19 14.98 4.13
CA GLY A 77 -8.10 13.82 3.26
C GLY A 77 -7.30 12.65 3.86
N TYR A 78 -6.38 12.95 4.78
CA TYR A 78 -5.64 11.96 5.57
C TYR A 78 -6.56 10.97 6.32
N PHE A 79 -7.69 11.43 6.83
CA PHE A 79 -8.60 10.58 7.61
C PHE A 79 -9.34 9.56 6.74
N ILE A 80 -9.57 9.86 5.47
CA ILE A 80 -10.08 8.86 4.50
C ILE A 80 -9.01 7.79 4.27
N GLU A 81 -7.75 8.16 4.30
CA GLU A 81 -6.62 7.25 4.09
C GLU A 81 -6.33 6.30 5.27
N PHE A 82 -7.07 6.39 6.35
CA PHE A 82 -7.19 5.28 7.30
C PHE A 82 -7.72 4.02 6.61
N ARG A 83 -8.27 4.14 5.41
CA ARG A 83 -8.62 3.03 4.52
C ARG A 83 -7.43 2.13 4.12
N GLY A 84 -6.23 2.71 3.97
CA GLY A 84 -5.02 1.98 3.55
C GLY A 84 -3.74 2.83 3.59
N GLY A 85 -3.79 4.04 3.07
CA GLY A 85 -2.62 4.89 2.87
C GLY A 85 -1.91 5.34 4.16
N ALA A 86 -2.64 5.44 5.28
CA ALA A 86 -2.07 5.76 6.59
C ALA A 86 -1.31 4.59 7.24
N VAL A 87 -1.37 3.38 6.67
CA VAL A 87 -0.55 2.22 7.06
C VAL A 87 -0.62 1.87 8.56
N LEU A 88 -1.76 2.09 9.22
CA LEU A 88 -1.92 1.94 10.68
C LEU A 88 -1.60 0.54 11.20
N ILE A 89 -1.67 -0.49 10.35
CA ILE A 89 -1.27 -1.87 10.70
C ILE A 89 0.21 -1.97 11.10
N LEU A 90 1.06 -1.02 10.68
CA LEU A 90 2.47 -1.01 11.02
C LEU A 90 2.72 -0.90 12.52
N ALA A 91 1.82 -0.23 13.27
CA ALA A 91 1.91 -0.14 14.72
C ALA A 91 1.91 -1.52 15.40
N PHE A 92 1.12 -2.46 14.89
CA PHE A 92 1.06 -3.84 15.39
C PHE A 92 2.33 -4.63 15.05
N MET A 93 2.81 -4.49 13.82
CA MET A 93 4.04 -5.13 13.35
C MET A 93 5.26 -4.63 14.14
N LEU A 94 5.30 -3.33 14.44
CA LEU A 94 6.34 -2.71 15.23
C LEU A 94 6.39 -3.27 16.65
N VAL A 95 5.22 -3.42 17.28
CA VAL A 95 5.15 -3.78 18.70
C VAL A 95 5.30 -5.29 18.92
N TYR A 96 4.52 -6.14 18.20
CA TYR A 96 4.50 -7.56 18.54
C TYR A 96 4.22 -8.54 17.40
N THR A 97 3.38 -8.22 16.38
CA THR A 97 3.04 -9.22 15.35
C THR A 97 4.25 -9.61 14.51
N GLY A 98 5.15 -8.67 14.21
CA GLY A 98 6.39 -8.94 13.50
C GLY A 98 7.29 -9.95 14.25
N LYS A 99 7.52 -9.73 15.55
CA LYS A 99 8.33 -10.65 16.36
C LYS A 99 7.69 -12.03 16.56
N TRP A 100 6.35 -12.11 16.61
CA TRP A 100 5.65 -13.40 16.70
C TRP A 100 5.86 -14.26 15.46
N HIS A 101 5.83 -13.66 14.27
CA HIS A 101 6.11 -14.38 13.03
C HIS A 101 7.58 -14.77 12.92
N ARG A 102 8.51 -13.88 13.26
CA ARG A 102 9.93 -14.17 13.24
C ARG A 102 10.31 -15.36 14.13
N ARG A 103 9.72 -15.45 15.34
CA ARG A 103 10.00 -16.53 16.32
C ARG A 103 9.66 -17.93 15.79
N SER A 104 8.81 -18.05 14.76
CA SER A 104 8.48 -19.33 14.13
C SER A 104 9.64 -19.94 13.33
N GLY A 105 10.57 -19.13 12.84
CA GLY A 105 11.63 -19.58 11.94
C GLY A 105 11.19 -19.95 10.52
N CYS A 106 9.89 -19.79 10.19
CA CYS A 106 9.33 -20.08 8.86
C CYS A 106 9.87 -19.12 7.78
N MET A 107 9.69 -19.51 6.52
CA MET A 107 10.02 -18.69 5.35
C MET A 107 8.79 -17.93 4.83
N THR A 108 7.62 -18.55 4.87
CA THR A 108 6.37 -17.99 4.37
C THR A 108 5.26 -18.03 5.42
N GLY A 109 4.25 -17.16 5.24
CA GLY A 109 3.04 -17.20 6.07
C GLY A 109 2.20 -18.47 5.85
N ALA A 110 2.37 -19.15 4.71
CA ALA A 110 1.70 -20.43 4.45
C ALA A 110 2.42 -21.57 5.19
N GLU A 111 3.73 -21.62 5.18
CA GLU A 111 4.53 -22.55 5.99
C GLU A 111 4.27 -22.36 7.49
N TRP A 112 4.06 -21.13 7.94
CA TRP A 112 3.67 -20.80 9.30
C TRP A 112 2.36 -21.48 9.73
N THR A 113 1.50 -21.85 8.78
CA THR A 113 0.28 -22.62 9.04
C THR A 113 0.59 -24.01 9.62
N ILE A 114 1.61 -24.69 9.07
CA ILE A 114 2.05 -26.00 9.59
C ILE A 114 2.64 -25.85 11.00
N TYR A 115 3.45 -24.81 11.22
CA TYR A 115 3.96 -24.47 12.54
C TYR A 115 2.85 -24.27 13.58
N ARG A 116 1.71 -23.65 13.19
CA ARG A 116 0.58 -23.35 14.07
C ARG A 116 -0.36 -24.53 14.29
N PHE A 117 -0.63 -25.35 13.27
CA PHE A 117 -1.65 -26.40 13.31
C PHE A 117 -1.08 -27.82 13.30
N GLY A 118 0.22 -27.98 13.11
CA GLY A 118 0.89 -29.28 13.00
C GLY A 118 0.82 -29.89 11.61
N GLU A 119 1.59 -30.95 11.41
CA GLU A 119 1.60 -31.71 10.16
C GLU A 119 0.33 -32.57 10.04
N SER A 120 -0.50 -32.27 9.06
CA SER A 120 -1.70 -33.03 8.71
C SER A 120 -2.14 -32.70 7.29
N LYS A 121 -2.89 -33.60 6.65
CA LYS A 121 -3.46 -33.33 5.31
C LYS A 121 -4.32 -32.06 5.29
N VAL A 122 -5.03 -31.78 6.37
CA VAL A 122 -5.86 -30.56 6.49
C VAL A 122 -5.01 -29.33 6.59
N SER A 123 -3.92 -29.36 7.36
CA SER A 123 -2.97 -28.25 7.46
C SER A 123 -2.28 -27.97 6.12
N GLU A 124 -1.98 -29.00 5.34
CA GLU A 124 -1.46 -28.83 3.97
C GLU A 124 -2.48 -28.15 3.04
N VAL A 125 -3.77 -28.49 3.15
CA VAL A 125 -4.83 -27.78 2.40
C VAL A 125 -4.88 -26.29 2.79
N VAL A 126 -4.78 -25.97 4.09
CA VAL A 126 -4.72 -24.55 4.54
C VAL A 126 -3.49 -23.85 3.99
N ARG A 127 -2.33 -24.53 3.99
CA ARG A 127 -1.08 -24.00 3.44
C ARG A 127 -1.22 -23.64 1.97
N VAL A 128 -1.72 -24.56 1.16
CA VAL A 128 -1.92 -24.35 -0.29
C VAL A 128 -2.98 -23.28 -0.55
N LEU A 129 -4.10 -23.32 0.18
CA LEU A 129 -5.16 -22.30 0.09
C LEU A 129 -4.65 -20.91 0.47
N GLY A 130 -3.88 -20.79 1.54
CA GLY A 130 -3.22 -19.55 1.93
C GLY A 130 -2.25 -19.01 0.87
N ALA A 131 -1.46 -19.89 0.27
CA ALA A 131 -0.59 -19.54 -0.84
C ALA A 131 -1.39 -19.04 -2.05
N ALA A 132 -2.45 -19.76 -2.44
CA ALA A 132 -3.32 -19.38 -3.56
C ALA A 132 -3.97 -18.00 -3.34
N MET A 133 -4.50 -17.74 -2.15
CA MET A 133 -5.10 -16.44 -1.80
C MET A 133 -4.07 -15.30 -1.77
N THR A 134 -2.86 -15.56 -1.31
CA THR A 134 -1.76 -14.59 -1.33
C THR A 134 -1.36 -14.24 -2.78
N ILE A 135 -1.25 -15.26 -3.65
CA ILE A 135 -0.93 -15.06 -5.07
C ILE A 135 -2.07 -14.28 -5.75
N LEU A 136 -3.33 -14.63 -5.50
CA LEU A 136 -4.48 -13.90 -6.04
C LEU A 136 -4.46 -12.43 -5.60
N THR A 137 -4.23 -12.17 -4.32
CA THR A 137 -4.11 -10.80 -3.79
C THR A 137 -2.97 -10.04 -4.47
N ALA A 138 -1.81 -10.68 -4.66
CA ALA A 138 -0.67 -10.08 -5.34
C ALA A 138 -0.95 -9.76 -6.80
N VAL A 139 -1.64 -10.65 -7.52
CA VAL A 139 -2.08 -10.41 -8.91
C VAL A 139 -3.02 -9.20 -8.99
N MET A 140 -4.00 -9.10 -8.09
CA MET A 140 -4.94 -7.99 -8.08
C MET A 140 -4.28 -6.66 -7.67
N MET A 141 -3.37 -6.70 -6.70
CA MET A 141 -2.55 -5.52 -6.34
C MET A 141 -1.63 -5.09 -7.48
N LEU A 142 -1.09 -6.05 -8.22
CA LEU A 142 -0.29 -5.73 -9.42
C LEU A 142 -1.16 -5.10 -10.51
N ALA A 143 -2.39 -5.57 -10.71
CA ALA A 143 -3.36 -4.95 -11.61
C ALA A 143 -3.65 -3.49 -11.23
N TYR A 144 -3.82 -3.22 -9.92
CA TYR A 144 -3.96 -1.86 -9.39
C TYR A 144 -2.75 -0.97 -9.71
N LEU A 145 -1.53 -1.47 -9.50
CA LEU A 145 -0.28 -0.74 -9.81
C LEU A 145 -0.14 -0.46 -11.31
N ILE A 146 -0.48 -1.44 -12.15
CA ILE A 146 -0.40 -1.32 -13.61
C ILE A 146 -1.41 -0.31 -14.13
N ARG A 147 -2.64 -0.30 -13.61
CA ARG A 147 -3.64 0.71 -14.01
C ARG A 147 -3.17 2.12 -13.65
N GLY A 148 -2.67 2.33 -12.43
CA GLY A 148 -2.14 3.64 -12.01
C GLY A 148 -0.94 4.08 -12.85
N ALA A 149 -0.02 3.17 -13.14
CA ALA A 149 1.11 3.46 -14.02
C ALA A 149 0.66 3.83 -15.44
N SER A 150 -0.35 3.13 -15.98
CA SER A 150 -0.90 3.44 -17.30
C SER A 150 -1.48 4.86 -17.37
N LEU A 151 -2.25 5.25 -16.33
CA LEU A 151 -2.81 6.58 -16.21
C LEU A 151 -1.71 7.66 -16.12
N PHE A 152 -0.69 7.39 -15.30
CA PHE A 152 0.43 8.31 -15.13
C PHE A 152 1.26 8.48 -16.40
N LEU A 153 1.66 7.36 -17.01
CA LEU A 153 2.53 7.35 -18.19
C LEU A 153 1.85 7.96 -19.42
N GLY A 154 0.54 7.80 -19.54
CA GLY A 154 -0.25 8.37 -20.63
C GLY A 154 -0.18 9.89 -20.75
N MET A 155 0.21 10.60 -19.67
CA MET A 155 0.39 12.06 -19.70
C MET A 155 1.80 12.49 -20.11
N PHE A 156 2.81 11.62 -20.00
CA PHE A 156 4.21 12.00 -20.23
C PHE A 156 4.76 11.56 -21.58
N PHE A 157 4.22 10.48 -22.13
CA PHE A 157 4.75 9.86 -23.33
C PHE A 157 3.73 9.93 -24.48
N PRO A 158 4.16 10.26 -25.71
CA PRO A 158 3.27 10.36 -26.86
C PRO A 158 2.84 8.99 -27.43
N TRP A 159 3.16 7.92 -26.73
CA TRP A 159 2.79 6.55 -27.11
C TRP A 159 1.56 6.08 -26.36
N PRO A 160 0.83 5.10 -26.91
CA PRO A 160 -0.28 4.50 -26.16
C PRO A 160 0.17 4.04 -24.77
N PRO A 161 -0.61 4.35 -23.70
CA PRO A 161 -0.24 4.01 -22.32
C PRO A 161 0.09 2.54 -22.10
N LEU A 162 -0.52 1.66 -22.89
CA LEU A 162 -0.27 0.22 -22.88
C LEU A 162 1.20 -0.11 -23.16
N TYR A 163 1.80 0.48 -24.21
CA TYR A 163 3.18 0.17 -24.59
C TYR A 163 4.19 0.72 -23.59
N THR A 164 4.00 1.94 -23.09
CA THR A 164 4.89 2.55 -22.10
C THR A 164 4.85 1.76 -20.78
N THR A 165 3.66 1.34 -20.36
CA THR A 165 3.49 0.50 -19.17
C THR A 165 4.12 -0.89 -19.37
N LEU A 166 3.95 -1.49 -20.54
CA LEU A 166 4.55 -2.79 -20.87
C LEU A 166 6.08 -2.73 -20.80
N VAL A 167 6.70 -1.69 -21.35
CA VAL A 167 8.16 -1.49 -21.29
C VAL A 167 8.62 -1.38 -19.84
N LEU A 168 7.98 -0.53 -19.02
CA LEU A 168 8.34 -0.36 -17.62
C LEU A 168 8.18 -1.66 -16.83
N VAL A 169 7.07 -2.37 -16.99
CA VAL A 169 6.81 -3.65 -16.30
C VAL A 169 7.81 -4.72 -16.76
N THR A 170 8.18 -4.77 -18.04
CA THR A 170 9.16 -5.73 -18.57
C THR A 170 10.55 -5.47 -17.97
N VAL A 171 11.05 -4.24 -18.03
CA VAL A 171 12.36 -3.86 -17.45
C VAL A 171 12.42 -4.23 -15.97
N THR A 172 11.37 -3.86 -15.22
CA THR A 172 11.31 -4.16 -13.78
C THR A 172 11.24 -5.65 -13.48
N THR A 173 10.57 -6.43 -14.33
CA THR A 173 10.45 -7.88 -14.14
C THR A 173 11.79 -8.57 -14.39
N LEU A 174 12.51 -8.18 -15.44
CA LEU A 174 13.81 -8.76 -15.78
C LEU A 174 14.83 -8.62 -14.64
N TYR A 175 14.96 -7.42 -14.05
CA TYR A 175 15.92 -7.26 -12.97
C TYR A 175 15.45 -7.94 -11.66
N THR A 176 14.14 -7.96 -11.38
CA THR A 176 13.60 -8.65 -10.19
C THR A 176 13.85 -10.14 -10.24
N MET A 177 13.62 -10.77 -11.40
CA MET A 177 13.90 -12.19 -11.61
C MET A 177 15.37 -12.51 -11.38
N SER A 178 16.29 -11.66 -11.87
CA SER A 178 17.72 -11.93 -11.77
C SER A 178 18.29 -11.74 -10.35
N SER A 179 17.76 -10.81 -9.57
CA SER A 179 18.39 -10.33 -8.33
C SER A 179 17.82 -10.90 -7.03
N GLY A 180 16.61 -11.50 -7.04
CA GLY A 180 15.93 -11.99 -5.84
C GLY A 180 15.78 -10.91 -4.75
N PHE A 181 15.51 -11.32 -3.50
CA PHE A 181 15.29 -10.39 -2.39
C PHE A 181 16.52 -9.53 -2.04
N TYR A 182 17.72 -10.06 -2.19
CA TYR A 182 18.95 -9.30 -1.94
C TYR A 182 19.08 -8.08 -2.84
N GLY A 183 18.85 -8.28 -4.13
CA GLY A 183 18.90 -7.20 -5.11
C GLY A 183 17.76 -6.21 -4.94
N VAL A 184 16.56 -6.71 -4.62
CA VAL A 184 15.40 -5.86 -4.32
C VAL A 184 15.73 -4.90 -3.17
N VAL A 185 16.24 -5.39 -2.03
CA VAL A 185 16.59 -4.54 -0.88
C VAL A 185 17.67 -3.50 -1.21
N LEU A 186 18.66 -3.86 -2.04
CA LEU A 186 19.71 -2.92 -2.44
C LEU A 186 19.19 -1.85 -3.41
N THR A 187 18.35 -2.24 -4.38
CA THR A 187 17.70 -1.27 -5.27
C THR A 187 16.73 -0.37 -4.50
N ASP A 188 16.00 -0.91 -3.53
CA ASP A 188 15.10 -0.15 -2.65
C ASP A 188 15.84 0.93 -1.84
N LEU A 189 17.10 0.68 -1.46
CA LEU A 189 17.93 1.69 -0.79
C LEU A 189 18.16 2.91 -1.68
N VAL A 190 18.60 2.69 -2.93
CA VAL A 190 18.81 3.79 -3.90
C VAL A 190 17.49 4.48 -4.22
N GLN A 191 16.45 3.71 -4.45
CA GLN A 191 15.10 4.20 -4.73
C GLN A 191 14.55 5.01 -3.56
N GLY A 192 14.75 4.55 -2.33
CA GLY A 192 14.33 5.26 -1.13
C GLY A 192 14.98 6.64 -0.97
N ILE A 193 16.27 6.76 -1.30
CA ILE A 193 16.97 8.06 -1.28
C ILE A 193 16.36 9.02 -2.32
N ILE A 194 16.14 8.54 -3.55
CA ILE A 194 15.54 9.36 -4.62
C ILE A 194 14.13 9.81 -4.23
N VAL A 195 13.32 8.89 -3.68
CA VAL A 195 11.96 9.19 -3.24
C VAL A 195 11.95 10.24 -2.13
N ILE A 196 12.78 10.08 -1.08
CA ILE A 196 12.84 11.05 0.03
C ILE A 196 13.31 12.42 -0.46
N ALA A 197 14.35 12.47 -1.29
CA ALA A 197 14.80 13.73 -1.89
C ALA A 197 13.68 14.41 -2.68
N SER A 198 12.91 13.65 -3.46
CA SER A 198 11.75 14.14 -4.21
C SER A 198 10.63 14.65 -3.30
N CYS A 199 10.39 13.97 -2.17
CA CYS A 199 9.42 14.43 -1.17
C CYS A 199 9.79 15.81 -0.60
N LEU A 200 11.06 16.00 -0.25
CA LEU A 200 11.54 17.27 0.28
C LEU A 200 11.47 18.39 -0.75
N VAL A 201 11.82 18.10 -2.00
CA VAL A 201 11.76 19.09 -3.09
C VAL A 201 10.33 19.58 -3.34
N ILE A 202 9.36 18.67 -3.47
CA ILE A 202 7.95 19.06 -3.69
C ILE A 202 7.40 19.81 -2.48
N ALA A 203 7.70 19.36 -1.27
CA ALA A 203 7.29 20.06 -0.05
C ALA A 203 7.85 21.49 -0.02
N PHE A 204 9.12 21.67 -0.40
CA PHE A 204 9.77 22.98 -0.47
C PHE A 204 9.17 23.89 -1.56
N LEU A 205 8.91 23.36 -2.75
CA LEU A 205 8.25 24.11 -3.83
C LEU A 205 6.85 24.57 -3.40
N ALA A 206 6.05 23.68 -2.83
CA ALA A 206 4.73 24.01 -2.32
C ALA A 206 4.76 25.05 -1.19
N TRP A 207 5.70 24.90 -0.24
CA TRP A 207 5.92 25.85 0.84
C TRP A 207 6.16 27.28 0.34
N ASN A 208 7.02 27.42 -0.69
CA ASN A 208 7.37 28.72 -1.26
C ASN A 208 6.23 29.34 -2.08
N MET A 209 5.29 28.52 -2.59
CA MET A 209 4.13 29.03 -3.33
C MET A 209 3.06 29.64 -2.45
N ILE A 210 3.01 29.30 -1.16
CA ILE A 210 2.00 29.76 -0.22
C ILE A 210 2.48 31.07 0.42
N PRO A 211 1.84 32.23 0.18
CA PRO A 211 2.15 33.44 0.94
C PRO A 211 1.78 33.27 2.42
N ASP A 212 0.53 32.92 2.67
CA ASP A 212 -0.05 32.66 3.99
C ASP A 212 -1.22 31.67 3.90
N THR A 213 -1.66 31.15 5.04
CA THR A 213 -2.74 30.16 5.13
C THR A 213 -4.10 30.71 4.65
N ALA A 214 -4.35 32.01 4.83
CA ALA A 214 -5.62 32.63 4.45
C ALA A 214 -5.73 32.73 2.90
N SER A 215 -4.66 33.13 2.23
CA SER A 215 -4.57 33.14 0.76
C SER A 215 -4.77 31.74 0.17
N LEU A 216 -4.13 30.72 0.75
CA LEU A 216 -4.34 29.33 0.34
C LEU A 216 -5.80 28.91 0.54
N ALA A 217 -6.41 29.24 1.67
CA ALA A 217 -7.82 28.91 1.97
C ALA A 217 -8.78 29.57 0.96
N ALA A 218 -8.55 30.83 0.60
CA ALA A 218 -9.36 31.54 -0.38
C ALA A 218 -9.26 30.91 -1.78
N THR A 219 -8.05 30.59 -2.24
CA THR A 219 -7.83 29.93 -3.54
C THR A 219 -8.43 28.52 -3.55
N ALA A 220 -8.26 27.76 -2.47
CA ALA A 220 -8.81 26.42 -2.34
C ALA A 220 -10.35 26.43 -2.35
N LEU A 221 -10.99 27.41 -1.71
CA LEU A 221 -12.43 27.60 -1.73
C LEU A 221 -12.93 27.82 -3.17
N GLN A 222 -12.25 28.68 -3.94
CA GLN A 222 -12.63 28.95 -5.33
C GLN A 222 -12.52 27.71 -6.23
N VAL A 223 -11.49 26.90 -6.01
CA VAL A 223 -11.18 25.74 -6.87
C VAL A 223 -11.96 24.49 -6.49
N THR A 224 -12.11 24.23 -5.18
CA THR A 224 -12.72 22.99 -4.68
C THR A 224 -14.10 23.15 -4.08
N GLY A 225 -14.54 24.40 -3.84
CA GLY A 225 -15.79 24.68 -3.12
C GLY A 225 -15.72 24.37 -1.61
N ASN A 226 -14.54 24.02 -1.05
CA ASN A 226 -14.38 23.60 0.32
C ASN A 226 -13.89 24.76 1.22
N PRO A 227 -14.74 25.34 2.08
CA PRO A 227 -14.39 26.47 2.92
C PRO A 227 -13.39 26.12 4.02
N ASN A 228 -13.31 24.85 4.39
CA ASN A 228 -12.48 24.35 5.49
C ASN A 228 -11.24 23.58 4.99
N TRP A 229 -10.75 23.87 3.77
CA TRP A 229 -9.68 23.11 3.13
C TRP A 229 -8.38 23.07 3.96
N THR A 230 -8.03 24.14 4.62
CA THR A 230 -6.80 24.23 5.45
C THR A 230 -6.92 23.60 6.84
N ASN A 231 -8.14 23.18 7.25
CA ASN A 231 -8.36 22.54 8.54
C ASN A 231 -7.77 21.13 8.58
N SER A 232 -7.26 20.74 9.77
CA SER A 232 -6.64 19.43 10.00
C SER A 232 -7.45 18.52 10.92
N HIS A 233 -8.63 18.94 11.37
CA HIS A 233 -9.51 18.13 12.22
C HIS A 233 -10.67 17.57 11.40
N PRO A 234 -11.11 16.32 11.64
CA PRO A 234 -12.23 15.73 10.93
C PRO A 234 -13.55 16.40 11.34
N GLU A 235 -14.50 16.49 10.42
CA GLU A 235 -15.85 17.02 10.62
C GLU A 235 -16.89 15.91 10.39
N TRP A 236 -18.10 16.07 10.94
CA TRP A 236 -19.16 15.11 10.75
C TRP A 236 -19.55 15.00 9.29
N HIS A 237 -19.71 16.13 8.61
CA HIS A 237 -19.99 16.22 7.19
C HIS A 237 -19.02 17.19 6.53
N THR A 238 -18.52 16.82 5.36
CA THR A 238 -17.66 17.66 4.54
C THR A 238 -18.20 17.70 3.11
N PRO A 239 -18.17 18.85 2.43
CA PRO A 239 -18.51 18.93 1.02
C PRO A 239 -17.58 18.03 0.21
N MET A 240 -18.17 17.21 -0.67
CA MET A 240 -17.44 16.35 -1.60
C MET A 240 -17.89 16.62 -3.03
N PRO A 241 -16.95 16.61 -3.99
CA PRO A 241 -17.33 16.71 -5.39
C PRO A 241 -18.12 15.48 -5.85
N ALA A 242 -18.83 15.65 -6.95
CA ALA A 242 -19.61 14.59 -7.55
C ALA A 242 -18.76 13.34 -7.84
N GLY A 243 -19.28 12.18 -7.49
CA GLY A 243 -18.58 10.88 -7.56
C GLY A 243 -17.81 10.49 -6.30
N TYR A 244 -17.70 11.39 -5.30
CA TYR A 244 -17.02 11.13 -4.02
C TYR A 244 -17.95 11.35 -2.81
N GLU A 245 -19.26 11.49 -3.02
CA GLU A 245 -20.27 11.80 -1.98
C GLU A 245 -20.28 10.76 -0.84
N ALA A 246 -19.90 9.51 -1.14
CA ALA A 246 -19.80 8.43 -0.14
C ALA A 246 -18.84 8.77 1.03
N TYR A 247 -17.89 9.67 0.82
CA TYR A 247 -16.91 10.10 1.83
C TYR A 247 -17.35 11.35 2.61
N SER A 248 -18.51 11.94 2.28
CA SER A 248 -19.03 13.14 2.96
C SER A 248 -19.18 12.98 4.47
N PRO A 249 -19.65 11.84 5.05
CA PRO A 249 -19.69 11.62 6.49
C PRO A 249 -18.30 11.25 7.04
N LEU A 250 -17.38 12.23 7.06
CA LEU A 250 -15.95 12.03 7.26
C LEU A 250 -15.59 11.32 8.58
N ILE A 251 -16.18 11.75 9.73
CA ILE A 251 -15.91 11.11 11.03
C ILE A 251 -16.39 9.64 11.03
N MET A 252 -17.55 9.37 10.43
CA MET A 252 -18.05 8.00 10.33
C MET A 252 -17.11 7.13 9.49
N MET A 253 -16.68 7.62 8.33
CA MET A 253 -15.76 6.91 7.45
C MET A 253 -14.38 6.72 8.09
N MET A 254 -13.85 7.76 8.72
CA MET A 254 -12.60 7.69 9.49
C MET A 254 -12.67 6.61 10.58
N SER A 255 -13.76 6.62 11.38
CA SER A 255 -13.94 5.66 12.47
C SER A 255 -14.07 4.23 11.95
N PHE A 256 -14.83 4.04 10.88
CA PHE A 256 -14.97 2.75 10.20
C PHE A 256 -13.62 2.23 9.70
N TYR A 257 -12.85 3.03 8.98
CA TYR A 257 -11.54 2.65 8.47
C TYR A 257 -10.52 2.43 9.59
N PHE A 258 -10.58 3.21 10.67
CA PHE A 258 -9.74 2.99 11.84
C PHE A 258 -10.01 1.64 12.49
N VAL A 259 -11.28 1.30 12.76
CA VAL A 259 -11.68 0.00 13.35
C VAL A 259 -11.26 -1.16 12.43
N ARG A 260 -11.50 -1.01 11.13
CA ARG A 260 -11.06 -1.99 10.14
C ARG A 260 -9.54 -2.22 10.19
N HIS A 261 -8.75 -1.14 10.20
CA HIS A 261 -7.28 -1.25 10.30
C HIS A 261 -6.81 -1.82 11.63
N PHE A 262 -7.47 -1.46 12.71
CA PHE A 262 -7.19 -2.02 14.03
C PHE A 262 -7.38 -3.55 14.03
N ILE A 263 -8.52 -4.03 13.57
CA ILE A 263 -8.79 -5.48 13.48
C ILE A 263 -7.82 -6.15 12.49
N GLY A 264 -7.58 -5.55 11.33
CA GLY A 264 -6.61 -6.04 10.35
C GLY A 264 -5.20 -6.15 10.90
N GLY A 265 -4.76 -5.14 11.67
CA GLY A 265 -3.44 -5.09 12.30
C GLY A 265 -3.17 -6.26 13.24
N LEU A 266 -4.20 -6.76 13.92
CA LEU A 266 -4.08 -7.94 14.79
C LEU A 266 -3.58 -9.19 14.04
N GLY A 267 -3.82 -9.33 12.74
CA GLY A 267 -3.46 -10.50 11.93
C GLY A 267 -2.23 -10.35 11.03
N THR A 268 -1.53 -9.21 11.08
CA THR A 268 -0.40 -8.89 10.20
C THR A 268 0.94 -9.48 10.67
N GLY A 269 2.02 -9.23 9.92
CA GLY A 269 3.40 -9.61 10.29
C GLY A 269 3.98 -10.78 9.52
N GLY A 270 3.22 -11.45 8.64
CA GLY A 270 3.68 -12.58 7.83
C GLY A 270 4.48 -12.21 6.57
N GLU A 271 5.15 -11.07 6.55
CA GLU A 271 5.97 -10.60 5.44
C GLU A 271 7.40 -11.15 5.53
N ALA A 272 8.04 -11.38 4.36
CA ALA A 272 9.38 -11.95 4.26
C ALA A 272 10.44 -11.24 5.12
N ARG A 273 10.35 -9.92 5.25
CA ARG A 273 11.28 -9.11 6.05
C ARG A 273 11.22 -9.38 7.56
N TYR A 274 10.06 -9.81 8.10
CA TYR A 274 9.95 -10.22 9.50
C TYR A 274 10.50 -11.62 9.71
N PHE A 275 10.18 -12.56 8.83
CA PHE A 275 10.78 -13.91 8.86
C PHE A 275 12.30 -13.87 8.67
N GLY A 276 12.82 -12.92 7.88
CA GLY A 276 14.24 -12.72 7.61
C GLY A 276 14.99 -11.86 8.62
N ALA A 277 14.33 -11.30 9.64
CA ALA A 277 14.96 -10.45 10.65
C ALA A 277 15.84 -11.27 11.60
N ARG A 278 16.98 -10.72 12.04
CA ARG A 278 17.95 -11.40 12.91
C ARG A 278 17.44 -11.59 14.34
N SER A 279 16.73 -10.61 14.88
CA SER A 279 16.25 -10.57 16.26
C SER A 279 14.87 -9.94 16.39
N ASP A 280 14.23 -10.11 17.56
CA ASP A 280 12.96 -9.45 17.89
C ASP A 280 13.13 -7.92 17.90
N ARG A 281 14.31 -7.44 18.29
CA ARG A 281 14.68 -6.03 18.21
C ARG A 281 14.72 -5.53 16.78
N ASP A 282 15.35 -6.29 15.88
CA ASP A 282 15.43 -5.93 14.47
C ASP A 282 14.04 -5.84 13.82
N CYS A 283 13.09 -6.70 14.23
CA CYS A 283 11.68 -6.58 13.80
C CYS A 283 11.05 -5.24 14.21
N GLY A 284 11.30 -4.80 15.43
CA GLY A 284 10.79 -3.52 15.93
C GLY A 284 11.49 -2.32 15.26
N LEU A 285 12.83 -2.33 15.19
CA LEU A 285 13.63 -1.25 14.63
C LEU A 285 13.36 -1.02 13.14
N GLN A 286 13.27 -2.08 12.33
CA GLN A 286 12.91 -1.93 10.91
C GLN A 286 11.54 -1.29 10.73
N SER A 287 10.55 -1.65 11.58
CA SER A 287 9.20 -1.09 11.51
C SER A 287 9.16 0.36 11.98
N LEU A 288 9.92 0.71 13.03
CA LEU A 288 10.06 2.10 13.48
C LEU A 288 10.67 2.97 12.39
N GLN A 289 11.79 2.54 11.80
CA GLN A 289 12.43 3.24 10.69
C GLN A 289 11.50 3.38 9.49
N GLN A 290 10.78 2.31 9.13
CA GLN A 290 9.79 2.34 8.05
C GLN A 290 8.71 3.41 8.32
N GLY A 291 8.15 3.48 9.54
CA GLY A 291 7.16 4.49 9.91
C GLY A 291 7.69 5.91 9.77
N VAL A 292 8.92 6.16 10.25
CA VAL A 292 9.58 7.47 10.12
C VAL A 292 9.83 7.82 8.65
N MET A 293 10.23 6.87 7.81
CA MET A 293 10.49 7.13 6.39
C MET A 293 9.20 7.33 5.58
N ILE A 294 8.12 6.61 5.90
CA ILE A 294 6.79 6.82 5.26
C ILE A 294 6.23 8.22 5.58
N MET A 295 6.64 8.85 6.68
CA MET A 295 6.25 10.22 7.02
C MET A 295 6.51 11.18 5.85
N PHE A 296 7.63 11.04 5.12
CA PHE A 296 7.99 11.93 4.01
C PHE A 296 7.01 11.89 2.84
N ARG A 297 6.20 10.84 2.73
CA ARG A 297 5.15 10.73 1.72
C ARG A 297 4.08 11.81 1.87
N TRP A 298 3.75 12.21 3.11
CA TRP A 298 2.66 13.13 3.39
C TRP A 298 2.94 14.57 2.96
N PRO A 299 4.12 15.16 3.26
CA PRO A 299 4.52 16.46 2.69
C PRO A 299 4.58 16.46 1.17
N LEU A 300 4.98 15.35 0.53
CA LEU A 300 4.94 15.22 -0.92
C LEU A 300 3.52 15.36 -1.46
N MET A 301 2.60 14.57 -0.92
CA MET A 301 1.22 14.49 -1.43
C MET A 301 0.44 15.77 -1.17
N ILE A 302 0.56 16.36 0.03
CA ILE A 302 -0.06 17.67 0.30
C ILE A 302 0.59 18.77 -0.55
N GLY A 303 1.90 18.67 -0.82
CA GLY A 303 2.60 19.57 -1.74
C GLY A 303 2.02 19.52 -3.15
N PHE A 304 1.81 18.33 -3.70
CA PHE A 304 1.12 18.17 -4.99
C PHE A 304 -0.31 18.69 -4.97
N ALA A 305 -1.04 18.48 -3.88
CA ALA A 305 -2.40 19.00 -3.72
C ALA A 305 -2.41 20.54 -3.76
N ILE A 306 -1.52 21.21 -3.03
CA ILE A 306 -1.38 22.66 -3.01
C ILE A 306 -1.01 23.19 -4.41
N MET A 307 0.04 22.62 -5.01
CA MET A 307 0.43 23.00 -6.37
C MET A 307 -0.72 22.78 -7.37
N GLY A 308 -1.49 21.69 -7.18
CA GLY A 308 -2.69 21.42 -7.97
C GLY A 308 -3.79 22.48 -7.81
N ILE A 309 -4.02 22.98 -6.59
CA ILE A 309 -4.95 24.10 -6.34
C ILE A 309 -4.55 25.34 -7.17
N TYR A 310 -3.28 25.75 -7.07
CA TYR A 310 -2.80 26.90 -7.83
C TYR A 310 -2.79 26.65 -9.34
N LEU A 311 -2.44 25.43 -9.79
CA LEU A 311 -2.49 25.05 -11.20
C LEU A 311 -3.92 25.15 -11.76
N VAL A 312 -4.88 24.55 -11.10
CA VAL A 312 -6.28 24.57 -11.55
C VAL A 312 -6.85 25.97 -11.53
N HIS A 313 -6.55 26.77 -10.51
CA HIS A 313 -6.94 28.17 -10.46
C HIS A 313 -6.40 28.98 -11.66
N SER A 314 -5.15 28.71 -12.07
CA SER A 314 -4.54 29.39 -13.23
C SER A 314 -5.06 28.89 -14.58
N LEU A 315 -5.34 27.58 -14.71
CA LEU A 315 -5.82 26.98 -15.97
C LEU A 315 -7.30 27.21 -16.23
N TYR A 316 -8.10 27.27 -15.16
CA TYR A 316 -9.56 27.39 -15.19
C TYR A 316 -10.05 28.51 -14.27
N PRO A 317 -9.86 29.78 -14.67
CA PRO A 317 -10.34 30.93 -13.89
C PRO A 317 -11.87 30.91 -13.71
N ASP A 318 -12.60 30.34 -14.68
CA ASP A 318 -14.04 30.10 -14.64
C ASP A 318 -14.31 28.58 -14.60
N PRO A 319 -14.86 28.04 -13.49
CA PRO A 319 -15.23 26.64 -13.37
C PRO A 319 -16.22 26.13 -14.41
N VAL A 320 -17.04 27.02 -15.01
CA VAL A 320 -18.02 26.68 -16.05
C VAL A 320 -17.35 26.10 -17.30
N ILE A 321 -16.08 26.42 -17.54
CA ILE A 321 -15.29 25.86 -18.64
C ILE A 321 -15.18 24.33 -18.53
N LEU A 322 -15.00 23.79 -17.32
CA LEU A 322 -14.93 22.35 -17.10
C LEU A 322 -16.23 21.64 -17.43
N GLN A 323 -17.37 22.26 -16.99
CA GLN A 323 -18.70 21.75 -17.27
C GLN A 323 -18.97 21.71 -18.78
N ARG A 324 -18.71 22.83 -19.48
CA ARG A 324 -18.89 22.92 -20.92
C ARG A 324 -18.03 21.93 -21.70
N ALA A 325 -16.76 21.72 -21.25
CA ALA A 325 -15.90 20.76 -21.90
C ALA A 325 -16.39 19.31 -21.72
N ALA A 326 -16.91 18.97 -20.54
CA ALA A 326 -17.51 17.67 -20.29
C ALA A 326 -18.78 17.48 -21.12
N ASP A 327 -19.66 18.49 -21.16
CA ASP A 327 -20.91 18.45 -21.92
C ASP A 327 -20.67 18.27 -23.44
N LEU A 328 -19.64 18.91 -23.98
CA LEU A 328 -19.23 18.71 -25.39
C LEU A 328 -18.84 17.25 -25.65
N ILE A 329 -18.06 16.65 -24.78
CA ILE A 329 -17.63 15.24 -24.92
C ILE A 329 -18.82 14.30 -24.75
N HIS A 330 -19.73 14.57 -23.79
CA HIS A 330 -20.97 13.81 -23.60
C HIS A 330 -21.88 13.86 -24.79
N THR A 331 -22.02 15.05 -25.40
CA THR A 331 -22.83 15.23 -26.63
C THR A 331 -22.31 14.36 -27.76
N TYR A 332 -20.98 14.26 -27.88
CA TYR A 332 -20.36 13.43 -28.89
C TYR A 332 -20.40 11.92 -28.55
N SER A 333 -20.25 11.56 -27.29
CA SER A 333 -20.21 10.16 -26.83
C SER A 333 -21.16 9.93 -25.63
N PRO A 334 -22.49 9.94 -25.87
CA PRO A 334 -23.48 9.87 -24.79
C PRO A 334 -23.52 8.55 -24.03
N GLN A 335 -22.95 7.50 -24.60
CA GLN A 335 -22.87 6.17 -23.98
C GLN A 335 -21.64 5.98 -23.07
N THR A 336 -20.72 6.96 -23.04
CA THR A 336 -19.52 6.89 -22.21
C THR A 336 -19.91 6.96 -20.75
N THR A 337 -19.37 6.03 -19.97
CA THR A 337 -19.52 6.03 -18.51
C THR A 337 -18.30 6.65 -17.84
N ALA A 338 -18.41 7.02 -16.56
CA ALA A 338 -17.29 7.51 -15.78
C ALA A 338 -16.06 6.58 -15.81
N ALA A 339 -16.30 5.28 -15.90
CA ALA A 339 -15.25 4.26 -15.98
C ALA A 339 -14.37 4.36 -17.24
N PHE A 340 -14.94 4.74 -18.37
CA PHE A 340 -14.25 4.85 -19.66
C PHE A 340 -13.88 6.29 -20.03
N TRP A 341 -14.19 7.26 -19.17
CA TRP A 341 -13.94 8.66 -19.44
C TRP A 341 -12.47 8.98 -19.70
N HIS A 342 -11.58 8.44 -18.88
CA HIS A 342 -10.15 8.67 -19.04
C HIS A 342 -9.63 8.08 -20.36
N ASP A 343 -10.08 6.89 -20.75
CA ASP A 343 -9.65 6.26 -21.99
C ASP A 343 -10.16 7.05 -23.21
N LEU A 344 -11.37 7.59 -23.14
CA LEU A 344 -11.92 8.48 -24.16
C LEU A 344 -11.13 9.78 -24.27
N THR A 345 -10.93 10.49 -23.16
CA THR A 345 -10.16 11.76 -23.16
C THR A 345 -8.71 11.56 -23.61
N SER A 346 -8.07 10.49 -23.18
CA SER A 346 -6.73 10.11 -23.65
C SER A 346 -6.71 9.79 -25.16
N SER A 347 -7.76 9.13 -25.67
CA SER A 347 -7.88 8.85 -27.10
C SER A 347 -8.07 10.13 -27.92
N ILE A 348 -8.88 11.08 -27.43
CA ILE A 348 -9.07 12.40 -28.05
C ILE A 348 -7.74 13.16 -28.11
N ILE A 349 -6.93 13.10 -27.07
CA ILE A 349 -5.63 13.76 -26.98
C ILE A 349 -4.61 13.13 -27.94
N ASN A 350 -4.49 11.81 -27.93
CA ASN A 350 -3.40 11.08 -28.62
C ASN A 350 -3.72 10.80 -30.10
N ALA A 351 -5.00 10.80 -30.48
CA ALA A 351 -5.44 10.52 -31.83
C ALA A 351 -6.58 11.45 -32.27
N PRO A 352 -6.39 12.77 -32.24
CA PRO A 352 -7.46 13.77 -32.53
C PRO A 352 -8.04 13.59 -33.93
N ALA A 353 -7.26 13.10 -34.89
CA ALA A 353 -7.73 12.82 -36.25
C ALA A 353 -8.81 11.73 -36.36
N LYS A 354 -9.02 10.93 -35.31
CA LYS A 354 -10.11 9.93 -35.26
C LYS A 354 -11.46 10.52 -34.87
N TYR A 355 -11.48 11.75 -34.44
CA TYR A 355 -12.67 12.45 -33.93
C TYR A 355 -13.12 13.57 -34.90
N PRO A 356 -14.38 13.96 -34.89
CA PRO A 356 -14.86 15.02 -35.76
C PRO A 356 -14.09 16.32 -35.58
N PRO A 357 -13.70 16.99 -36.65
CA PRO A 357 -12.99 18.27 -36.57
C PRO A 357 -13.75 19.33 -35.77
N GLU A 358 -15.07 19.26 -35.76
CA GLU A 358 -15.95 20.16 -35.00
C GLU A 358 -15.74 20.02 -33.50
N LEU A 359 -15.68 18.77 -32.97
CA LEU A 359 -15.40 18.50 -31.54
C LEU A 359 -14.02 19.06 -31.16
N ILE A 360 -13.01 18.77 -31.97
CA ILE A 360 -11.64 19.22 -31.70
C ILE A 360 -11.56 20.76 -31.76
N GLY A 361 -12.22 21.38 -32.75
CA GLY A 361 -12.28 22.83 -32.87
C GLY A 361 -13.00 23.51 -31.69
N GLN A 362 -14.10 22.94 -31.22
CA GLN A 362 -14.84 23.44 -30.05
C GLN A 362 -14.01 23.28 -28.75
N LEU A 363 -13.35 22.13 -28.56
CA LEU A 363 -12.45 21.93 -27.42
C LEU A 363 -11.26 22.89 -27.44
N GLN A 364 -10.68 23.14 -28.61
CA GLN A 364 -9.62 24.14 -28.78
C GLN A 364 -10.08 25.56 -28.48
N ALA A 365 -11.25 25.93 -28.96
CA ALA A 365 -11.85 27.24 -28.70
C ALA A 365 -12.15 27.45 -27.21
N LEU A 366 -12.62 26.41 -26.52
CA LEU A 366 -13.01 26.47 -25.11
C LEU A 366 -11.79 26.41 -24.16
N LEU A 367 -10.85 25.48 -24.39
CA LEU A 367 -9.71 25.25 -23.52
C LEU A 367 -8.44 26.03 -23.92
N GLY A 368 -8.45 26.62 -25.11
CA GLY A 368 -7.32 27.38 -25.66
C GLY A 368 -6.27 26.51 -26.36
N PRO A 369 -5.14 27.11 -26.77
CA PRO A 369 -4.11 26.42 -27.57
C PRO A 369 -3.50 25.19 -26.88
N ASP A 370 -3.44 25.19 -25.55
CA ASP A 370 -2.89 24.09 -24.74
C ASP A 370 -3.98 23.09 -24.27
N TRP A 371 -5.08 22.97 -25.03
CA TRP A 371 -6.24 22.15 -24.70
C TRP A 371 -5.88 20.68 -24.38
N GLN A 372 -4.87 20.11 -25.05
CA GLN A 372 -4.43 18.74 -24.82
C GLN A 372 -3.84 18.52 -23.41
N GLY A 373 -3.17 19.55 -22.87
CA GLY A 373 -2.63 19.51 -21.50
C GLY A 373 -3.71 19.76 -20.44
N LYS A 374 -4.80 20.43 -20.81
CA LYS A 374 -5.92 20.76 -19.92
C LYS A 374 -6.98 19.64 -19.88
N LEU A 375 -7.28 19.02 -21.02
CA LEU A 375 -8.33 18.02 -21.14
C LEU A 375 -8.27 16.86 -20.13
N PRO A 376 -7.10 16.33 -19.73
CA PRO A 376 -7.02 15.27 -18.71
C PRO A 376 -7.59 15.67 -17.34
N LEU A 377 -7.58 16.97 -17.03
CA LEU A 377 -8.12 17.50 -15.78
C LEU A 377 -9.64 17.65 -15.80
N VAL A 378 -10.29 17.54 -16.97
CA VAL A 378 -11.75 17.57 -17.09
C VAL A 378 -12.32 16.23 -16.61
N GLY A 379 -13.06 16.24 -15.52
CA GLY A 379 -13.75 15.07 -14.98
C GLY A 379 -15.06 14.78 -15.68
N PHE A 380 -15.54 13.55 -15.56
CA PHE A 380 -16.78 13.05 -16.17
C PHE A 380 -18.01 13.92 -15.86
N GLN A 381 -18.07 14.48 -14.66
CA GLN A 381 -19.21 15.29 -14.20
C GLN A 381 -18.98 16.80 -14.35
N GLY A 382 -18.02 17.21 -15.18
CA GLY A 382 -17.72 18.63 -15.38
C GLY A 382 -16.99 19.29 -14.20
N THR A 383 -16.45 18.50 -13.30
CA THR A 383 -15.55 18.92 -12.21
C THR A 383 -14.11 18.58 -12.55
N VAL A 384 -13.16 19.05 -11.74
CA VAL A 384 -11.76 18.63 -11.89
C VAL A 384 -11.62 17.14 -11.61
N ASN A 385 -10.87 16.42 -12.45
CA ASN A 385 -10.49 15.03 -12.17
C ASN A 385 -9.33 15.01 -11.14
N PRO A 386 -9.58 14.66 -9.87
CA PRO A 386 -8.58 14.81 -8.83
C PRO A 386 -7.45 13.76 -8.94
N GLU A 387 -7.67 12.61 -9.60
CA GLU A 387 -6.65 11.59 -9.82
C GLU A 387 -5.56 12.04 -10.80
N GLN A 388 -5.85 13.07 -11.63
CA GLN A 388 -4.90 13.64 -12.60
C GLN A 388 -4.10 14.83 -12.07
N ILE A 389 -4.33 15.26 -10.84
CA ILE A 389 -3.64 16.43 -10.25
C ILE A 389 -2.13 16.20 -10.17
N LEU A 390 -1.68 15.07 -9.64
CA LEU A 390 -0.25 14.78 -9.50
C LEU A 390 0.50 14.81 -10.84
N PRO A 391 0.10 14.06 -11.88
CA PRO A 391 0.79 14.13 -13.17
C PRO A 391 0.65 15.49 -13.85
N ALA A 392 -0.47 16.19 -13.71
CA ALA A 392 -0.64 17.53 -14.27
C ALA A 392 0.29 18.56 -13.63
N VAL A 393 0.47 18.52 -12.31
CA VAL A 393 1.44 19.37 -11.59
C VAL A 393 2.86 19.07 -12.06
N LEU A 394 3.24 17.81 -12.16
CA LEU A 394 4.57 17.43 -12.68
C LEU A 394 4.82 17.98 -14.08
N MET A 395 3.82 17.91 -14.96
CA MET A 395 3.97 18.40 -16.34
C MET A 395 4.09 19.92 -16.43
N ASN A 396 3.26 20.65 -15.69
CA ASN A 396 3.06 22.08 -15.92
C ASN A 396 3.87 22.98 -14.96
N MET A 397 4.16 22.53 -13.72
CA MET A 397 4.72 23.39 -12.68
C MET A 397 6.16 23.04 -12.30
N VAL A 398 6.67 21.87 -12.68
CA VAL A 398 8.00 21.41 -12.29
C VAL A 398 9.01 21.75 -13.40
N PRO A 399 10.15 22.37 -13.05
CA PRO A 399 11.22 22.69 -14.02
C PRO A 399 11.86 21.44 -14.65
N THR A 400 12.40 21.60 -15.85
CA THR A 400 13.16 20.56 -16.57
C THR A 400 14.35 20.06 -15.73
N GLY A 401 14.66 18.78 -15.81
CA GLY A 401 15.65 18.09 -15.00
C GLY A 401 15.08 17.63 -13.65
N LEU A 402 14.46 18.52 -12.90
CA LEU A 402 13.74 18.18 -11.69
C LEU A 402 12.49 17.33 -12.00
N LYS A 403 11.83 17.63 -13.12
CA LYS A 403 10.71 16.84 -13.66
C LYS A 403 11.15 15.39 -13.93
N GLY A 404 12.25 15.18 -14.62
CA GLY A 404 12.82 13.86 -14.89
C GLY A 404 13.14 13.10 -13.59
N MET A 405 13.73 13.77 -12.59
CA MET A 405 14.03 13.18 -11.29
C MET A 405 12.74 12.76 -10.54
N LEU A 406 11.69 13.56 -10.55
CA LEU A 406 10.42 13.26 -9.91
C LEU A 406 9.67 12.12 -10.62
N VAL A 407 9.73 12.08 -11.96
CA VAL A 407 9.19 10.94 -12.73
C VAL A 407 9.94 9.64 -12.37
N VAL A 408 11.27 9.71 -12.24
CA VAL A 408 12.10 8.59 -11.76
C VAL A 408 11.70 8.18 -10.34
N ALA A 409 11.43 9.12 -9.45
CA ALA A 409 10.95 8.79 -8.10
C ALA A 409 9.61 8.03 -8.11
N MET A 410 8.69 8.42 -9.00
CA MET A 410 7.41 7.71 -9.17
C MET A 410 7.61 6.31 -9.77
N PHE A 411 8.51 6.16 -10.73
CA PHE A 411 8.90 4.86 -11.27
C PHE A 411 9.56 3.98 -10.19
N ALA A 412 10.49 4.53 -9.44
CA ALA A 412 11.15 3.86 -8.33
C ALA A 412 10.13 3.32 -7.32
N ALA A 413 9.17 4.16 -6.94
CA ALA A 413 8.08 3.79 -6.03
C ALA A 413 7.24 2.61 -6.57
N MET A 414 6.81 2.68 -7.85
CA MET A 414 6.08 1.59 -8.49
C MET A 414 6.91 0.31 -8.58
N MET A 415 8.17 0.45 -9.01
CA MET A 415 9.08 -0.69 -9.21
C MET A 415 9.33 -1.44 -7.92
N SER A 416 9.61 -0.73 -6.83
CA SER A 416 9.87 -1.32 -5.52
C SER A 416 8.64 -2.05 -4.99
N CYS A 417 7.46 -1.42 -4.98
CA CYS A 417 6.22 -2.04 -4.52
C CYS A 417 5.90 -3.31 -5.31
N LYS A 418 5.99 -3.25 -6.66
CA LYS A 418 5.81 -4.42 -7.52
C LYS A 418 6.79 -5.54 -7.17
N ASN A 419 8.07 -5.22 -6.99
CA ASN A 419 9.11 -6.22 -6.77
C ASN A 419 8.93 -6.98 -5.46
N GLY A 420 8.67 -6.27 -4.37
CA GLY A 420 8.42 -6.89 -3.07
C GLY A 420 7.21 -7.82 -3.10
N MET A 421 6.15 -7.39 -3.75
CA MET A 421 4.90 -8.14 -3.88
C MET A 421 5.05 -9.38 -4.76
N VAL A 422 5.64 -9.24 -5.95
CA VAL A 422 5.81 -10.35 -6.90
C VAL A 422 6.82 -11.37 -6.36
N ASN A 423 7.92 -10.92 -5.76
CA ASN A 423 8.90 -11.81 -5.11
C ASN A 423 8.26 -12.59 -3.95
N GLY A 424 7.45 -11.94 -3.12
CA GLY A 424 6.68 -12.60 -2.05
C GLY A 424 5.73 -13.65 -2.60
N ALA A 425 4.90 -13.32 -3.59
CA ALA A 425 3.94 -14.25 -4.21
C ALA A 425 4.65 -15.43 -4.90
N SER A 426 5.79 -15.19 -5.56
CA SER A 426 6.64 -16.23 -6.14
C SER A 426 7.18 -17.18 -5.07
N ALA A 427 7.59 -16.67 -3.89
CA ALA A 427 8.02 -17.49 -2.77
C ALA A 427 6.92 -18.46 -2.31
N PHE A 428 5.68 -17.97 -2.16
CA PHE A 428 4.53 -18.80 -1.83
C PHE A 428 4.27 -19.86 -2.90
N PHE A 429 4.35 -19.50 -4.19
CA PHE A 429 4.15 -20.48 -5.26
C PHE A 429 5.25 -21.57 -5.23
N VAL A 430 6.51 -21.17 -5.19
CA VAL A 430 7.63 -22.12 -5.28
C VAL A 430 7.72 -23.01 -4.04
N LYS A 431 7.61 -22.42 -2.84
CA LYS A 431 7.76 -23.17 -1.57
C LYS A 431 6.52 -23.99 -1.24
N ASP A 432 5.33 -23.37 -1.34
CA ASP A 432 4.11 -23.92 -0.77
C ASP A 432 3.25 -24.69 -1.79
N VAL A 433 3.43 -24.41 -3.10
CA VAL A 433 2.73 -25.12 -4.16
C VAL A 433 3.69 -26.05 -4.91
N TYR A 434 4.71 -25.51 -5.58
CA TYR A 434 5.57 -26.29 -6.47
C TYR A 434 6.40 -27.34 -5.71
N GLN A 435 7.19 -26.90 -4.73
CA GLN A 435 8.04 -27.81 -3.93
C GLN A 435 7.18 -28.74 -3.09
N ASN A 436 6.14 -28.24 -2.45
CA ASN A 436 5.33 -29.03 -1.53
C ASN A 436 4.49 -30.11 -2.22
N LEU A 437 3.79 -29.77 -3.33
CA LEU A 437 2.84 -30.68 -3.97
C LEU A 437 3.45 -31.48 -5.12
N PHE A 438 4.31 -30.86 -5.96
CA PHE A 438 4.74 -31.48 -7.21
C PHE A 438 6.16 -32.04 -7.15
N ARG A 439 7.09 -31.34 -6.49
CA ARG A 439 8.52 -31.69 -6.52
C ARG A 439 9.21 -31.55 -5.16
N PRO A 440 8.87 -32.40 -4.16
CA PRO A 440 9.42 -32.28 -2.80
C PRO A 440 10.95 -32.37 -2.72
N LYS A 441 11.58 -33.06 -3.67
CA LYS A 441 13.03 -33.28 -3.76
C LYS A 441 13.70 -32.44 -4.85
N ALA A 442 13.06 -31.36 -5.32
CA ALA A 442 13.61 -30.51 -6.37
C ALA A 442 14.97 -29.90 -5.96
N ALA A 443 15.91 -29.88 -6.89
CA ALA A 443 17.20 -29.22 -6.69
C ALA A 443 17.05 -27.69 -6.63
N ASN A 444 17.98 -27.00 -5.94
CA ASN A 444 17.95 -25.53 -5.82
C ASN A 444 17.87 -24.82 -7.18
N ARG A 445 18.56 -25.33 -8.20
CA ARG A 445 18.49 -24.75 -9.56
C ARG A 445 17.08 -24.84 -10.16
N GLU A 446 16.40 -25.97 -9.99
CA GLU A 446 15.02 -26.18 -10.43
C GLU A 446 14.07 -25.20 -9.72
N LEU A 447 14.21 -25.02 -8.41
CA LEU A 447 13.39 -24.12 -7.62
C LEU A 447 13.61 -22.65 -7.98
N ILE A 448 14.83 -22.23 -8.30
CA ILE A 448 15.14 -20.89 -8.78
C ILE A 448 14.51 -20.67 -10.16
N PHE A 449 14.57 -21.68 -11.07
CA PHE A 449 13.90 -21.58 -12.36
C PHE A 449 12.38 -21.52 -12.24
N ALA A 450 11.80 -22.29 -11.31
CA ALA A 450 10.38 -22.21 -10.97
C ALA A 450 10.01 -20.81 -10.41
N SER A 451 10.94 -20.14 -9.69
CA SER A 451 10.75 -18.75 -9.23
C SER A 451 10.69 -17.78 -10.41
N TYR A 452 11.52 -17.95 -11.42
CA TYR A 452 11.46 -17.12 -12.63
C TYR A 452 10.15 -17.32 -13.39
N ALA A 453 9.75 -18.57 -13.59
CA ALA A 453 8.51 -18.91 -14.29
C ALA A 453 7.26 -18.38 -13.56
N SER A 454 7.20 -18.55 -12.23
CA SER A 454 6.09 -18.03 -11.41
C SER A 454 6.04 -16.50 -11.38
N THR A 455 7.19 -15.83 -11.27
CA THR A 455 7.29 -14.37 -11.36
C THR A 455 6.71 -13.87 -12.68
N LEU A 456 7.13 -14.47 -13.80
CA LEU A 456 6.63 -14.10 -15.12
C LEU A 456 5.13 -14.36 -15.26
N GLY A 457 4.64 -15.52 -14.81
CA GLY A 457 3.22 -15.86 -14.82
C GLY A 457 2.36 -14.89 -14.04
N ILE A 458 2.78 -14.54 -12.80
CA ILE A 458 2.09 -13.55 -11.96
C ILE A 458 2.04 -12.19 -12.66
N VAL A 459 3.15 -11.77 -13.29
CA VAL A 459 3.21 -10.48 -13.97
C VAL A 459 2.31 -10.45 -15.21
N ILE A 460 2.28 -11.50 -16.02
CA ILE A 460 1.43 -11.59 -17.20
C ILE A 460 -0.05 -11.51 -16.80
N VAL A 461 -0.47 -12.28 -15.80
CA VAL A 461 -1.86 -12.30 -15.34
C VAL A 461 -2.24 -10.96 -14.71
N GLY A 462 -1.36 -10.38 -13.87
CA GLY A 462 -1.58 -9.06 -13.28
C GLY A 462 -1.65 -7.94 -14.33
N PHE A 463 -0.84 -8.02 -15.39
CA PHE A 463 -0.87 -7.07 -16.50
C PHE A 463 -2.21 -7.14 -17.26
N TYR A 464 -2.69 -8.33 -17.55
CA TYR A 464 -3.99 -8.54 -18.19
C TYR A 464 -5.14 -7.88 -17.39
N PHE A 465 -5.22 -8.17 -16.08
CA PHE A 465 -6.24 -7.57 -15.22
C PHE A 465 -6.05 -6.06 -15.04
N GLY A 466 -4.82 -5.56 -15.04
CA GLY A 466 -4.52 -4.13 -14.91
C GLY A 466 -4.97 -3.32 -16.11
N VAL A 467 -4.78 -3.87 -17.32
CA VAL A 467 -5.27 -3.23 -18.56
C VAL A 467 -6.79 -3.28 -18.65
N ALA A 468 -7.41 -4.36 -18.17
CA ALA A 468 -8.88 -4.50 -18.16
C ALA A 468 -9.57 -3.66 -17.06
N ALA A 469 -8.83 -3.16 -16.08
CA ALA A 469 -9.40 -2.36 -14.98
C ALA A 469 -9.78 -0.95 -15.44
N THR A 470 -10.96 -0.49 -15.02
CA THR A 470 -11.53 0.81 -15.44
C THR A 470 -11.26 1.93 -14.42
N SER A 471 -11.15 1.63 -13.12
CA SER A 471 -10.95 2.61 -12.05
C SER A 471 -9.99 2.10 -10.99
N ILE A 472 -9.03 2.95 -10.60
CA ILE A 472 -8.06 2.66 -9.53
C ILE A 472 -8.80 2.53 -8.19
N ASN A 473 -9.65 3.50 -7.87
CA ASN A 473 -10.37 3.55 -6.60
C ASN A 473 -11.30 2.34 -6.40
N ASN A 474 -12.01 1.95 -7.45
CA ASN A 474 -12.92 0.80 -7.42
C ASN A 474 -12.16 -0.53 -7.25
N LEU A 475 -11.02 -0.68 -7.94
CA LEU A 475 -10.17 -1.86 -7.80
C LEU A 475 -9.56 -1.95 -6.39
N TRP A 476 -9.04 -0.84 -5.87
CA TRP A 476 -8.52 -0.75 -4.51
C TRP A 476 -9.58 -1.08 -3.46
N GLY A 477 -10.77 -0.47 -3.57
CA GLY A 477 -11.89 -0.73 -2.68
C GLY A 477 -12.24 -2.22 -2.63
N TRP A 478 -12.36 -2.90 -3.79
CA TRP A 478 -12.67 -4.33 -3.83
C TRP A 478 -11.56 -5.21 -3.23
N ILE A 479 -10.29 -4.93 -3.52
CA ILE A 479 -9.17 -5.68 -2.94
C ILE A 479 -9.24 -5.61 -1.40
N ILE A 480 -9.37 -4.41 -0.87
CA ILE A 480 -9.27 -4.15 0.56
C ILE A 480 -10.55 -4.53 1.31
N MET A 481 -11.72 -4.23 0.77
CA MET A 481 -13.00 -4.38 1.48
C MET A 481 -13.69 -5.73 1.21
N SER A 482 -13.30 -6.43 0.15
CA SER A 482 -13.86 -7.76 -0.13
C SER A 482 -12.79 -8.85 0.02
N LEU A 483 -11.76 -8.84 -0.81
CA LEU A 483 -10.80 -9.95 -0.86
C LEU A 483 -10.00 -10.10 0.43
N MET A 484 -9.42 -9.01 0.95
CA MET A 484 -8.64 -9.06 2.19
C MET A 484 -9.53 -9.19 3.43
N ALA A 485 -10.72 -8.58 3.44
CA ALA A 485 -11.70 -8.72 4.53
C ALA A 485 -12.20 -10.15 4.65
N GLY A 486 -12.37 -10.86 3.53
CA GLY A 486 -12.73 -12.29 3.52
C GLY A 486 -11.69 -13.21 4.18
N GLN A 487 -10.45 -12.77 4.33
CA GLN A 487 -9.36 -13.51 4.99
C GLN A 487 -9.07 -13.02 6.41
N LEU A 488 -9.83 -12.06 6.93
CA LEU A 488 -9.52 -11.37 8.19
C LEU A 488 -9.58 -12.31 9.39
N ALA A 489 -10.66 -13.08 9.51
CA ALA A 489 -10.88 -13.93 10.68
C ALA A 489 -9.84 -15.06 10.84
N PRO A 490 -9.46 -15.83 9.79
CA PRO A 490 -8.37 -16.78 9.89
C PRO A 490 -7.06 -16.13 10.29
N GLY A 491 -6.74 -14.96 9.72
CA GLY A 491 -5.55 -14.19 10.01
C GLY A 491 -5.42 -13.80 11.48
N VAL A 492 -6.53 -13.34 12.07
CA VAL A 492 -6.59 -12.88 13.46
C VAL A 492 -6.71 -14.06 14.42
N LEU A 493 -7.74 -14.89 14.28
CA LEU A 493 -8.08 -15.91 15.29
C LEU A 493 -6.98 -16.97 15.47
N ARG A 494 -6.22 -17.30 14.45
CA ARG A 494 -5.07 -18.22 14.58
C ARG A 494 -3.99 -17.73 15.54
N LEU A 495 -3.87 -16.41 15.78
CA LEU A 495 -2.91 -15.80 16.69
C LEU A 495 -3.42 -15.70 18.13
N TYR A 496 -4.74 -15.47 18.32
CA TYR A 496 -5.28 -15.08 19.63
C TYR A 496 -6.17 -16.15 20.28
N TRP A 497 -6.60 -17.17 19.51
CA TRP A 497 -7.55 -18.16 20.00
C TRP A 497 -7.00 -19.58 19.86
N TRP A 498 -6.78 -20.27 20.98
CA TRP A 498 -6.23 -21.62 21.01
C TRP A 498 -7.07 -22.64 20.24
N ARG A 499 -8.42 -22.47 20.25
CA ARG A 499 -9.37 -23.38 19.62
C ARG A 499 -9.43 -23.25 18.10
N CYS A 500 -8.92 -22.15 17.54
CA CYS A 500 -8.78 -21.99 16.10
C CYS A 500 -7.88 -23.10 15.54
N ASN A 501 -8.42 -23.83 14.56
CA ASN A 501 -7.76 -24.97 13.93
C ASN A 501 -7.73 -24.85 12.39
N ALA A 502 -7.14 -25.84 11.72
CA ALA A 502 -7.00 -25.84 10.26
C ALA A 502 -8.37 -25.81 9.53
N TRP A 503 -9.38 -26.56 9.99
CA TRP A 503 -10.71 -26.54 9.38
C TRP A 503 -11.40 -25.17 9.50
N GLY A 504 -11.24 -24.50 10.63
CA GLY A 504 -11.72 -23.14 10.79
C GLY A 504 -11.05 -22.16 9.80
N CYS A 505 -9.75 -22.29 9.60
CA CYS A 505 -9.05 -21.46 8.60
C CYS A 505 -9.54 -21.74 7.17
N ILE A 506 -9.78 -23.01 6.80
CA ILE A 506 -10.37 -23.36 5.50
C ILE A 506 -11.75 -22.71 5.38
N GLY A 507 -12.64 -22.95 6.37
CA GLY A 507 -14.01 -22.44 6.36
C GLY A 507 -14.06 -20.91 6.19
N GLY A 508 -13.27 -20.18 6.97
CA GLY A 508 -13.21 -18.71 6.89
C GLY A 508 -12.67 -18.19 5.56
N THR A 509 -11.57 -18.78 5.08
CA THR A 509 -10.94 -18.36 3.81
C THR A 509 -11.83 -18.69 2.60
N VAL A 510 -12.44 -19.87 2.57
CA VAL A 510 -13.32 -20.31 1.46
C VAL A 510 -14.59 -19.49 1.43
N LEU A 511 -15.31 -19.35 2.56
CA LEU A 511 -16.53 -18.56 2.61
C LEU A 511 -16.27 -17.08 2.30
N GLY A 512 -15.20 -16.51 2.85
CA GLY A 512 -14.81 -15.13 2.55
C GLY A 512 -14.39 -14.94 1.11
N GLY A 513 -13.61 -15.87 0.54
CA GLY A 513 -13.17 -15.81 -0.86
C GLY A 513 -14.32 -15.96 -1.86
N ILE A 514 -15.18 -16.95 -1.67
CA ILE A 514 -16.40 -17.15 -2.49
C ILE A 514 -17.30 -15.92 -2.36
N GLY A 515 -17.50 -15.42 -1.13
CA GLY A 515 -18.28 -14.22 -0.88
C GLY A 515 -17.77 -13.01 -1.66
N ALA A 516 -16.43 -12.79 -1.69
CA ALA A 516 -15.83 -11.69 -2.42
C ALA A 516 -16.05 -11.79 -3.94
N VAL A 517 -15.94 -12.98 -4.50
CA VAL A 517 -16.20 -13.22 -5.93
C VAL A 517 -17.69 -13.04 -6.27
N LEU A 518 -18.58 -13.61 -5.48
CA LEU A 518 -20.03 -13.46 -5.68
C LEU A 518 -20.48 -12.00 -5.52
N GLN A 519 -19.97 -11.29 -4.53
CA GLN A 519 -20.25 -9.87 -4.36
C GLN A 519 -19.85 -9.07 -5.60
N ARG A 520 -18.65 -9.31 -6.14
CA ARG A 520 -18.19 -8.60 -7.35
C ARG A 520 -19.05 -8.88 -8.58
N SER A 521 -19.52 -10.12 -8.70
CA SER A 521 -20.32 -10.56 -9.86
C SER A 521 -21.78 -10.13 -9.75
N LEU A 522 -22.38 -10.20 -8.56
CA LEU A 522 -23.83 -9.99 -8.37
C LEU A 522 -24.16 -8.56 -7.90
N TYR A 523 -23.28 -7.95 -7.09
CA TYR A 523 -23.51 -6.64 -6.48
C TYR A 523 -22.27 -5.73 -6.58
N PRO A 524 -21.82 -5.37 -7.80
CA PRO A 524 -20.58 -4.60 -8.01
C PRO A 524 -20.64 -3.19 -7.42
N GLN A 525 -21.85 -2.63 -7.20
CA GLN A 525 -22.07 -1.29 -6.66
C GLN A 525 -22.29 -1.25 -5.13
N MET A 526 -22.05 -2.38 -4.44
CA MET A 526 -22.23 -2.43 -2.98
C MET A 526 -21.30 -1.42 -2.28
N PRO A 527 -21.79 -0.60 -1.33
CA PRO A 527 -20.95 0.34 -0.56
C PRO A 527 -19.80 -0.35 0.18
N GLU A 528 -18.64 0.30 0.28
CA GLU A 528 -17.43 -0.25 0.92
C GLU A 528 -17.67 -0.73 2.35
N THR A 529 -18.47 -0.01 3.14
CA THR A 529 -18.82 -0.38 4.51
C THR A 529 -19.60 -1.70 4.56
N THR A 530 -20.57 -1.86 3.68
CA THR A 530 -21.40 -3.08 3.59
C THR A 530 -20.56 -4.25 3.07
N GLN A 531 -19.71 -4.02 2.06
CA GLN A 531 -18.76 -5.03 1.56
C GLN A 531 -17.89 -5.58 2.70
N PHE A 532 -17.25 -4.69 3.44
CA PHE A 532 -16.36 -5.09 4.54
C PHE A 532 -17.09 -5.88 5.63
N LEU A 533 -18.24 -5.38 6.09
CA LEU A 533 -19.03 -6.06 7.13
C LEU A 533 -19.49 -7.44 6.68
N PHE A 534 -20.03 -7.56 5.47
CA PHE A 534 -20.52 -8.81 4.93
C PHE A 534 -19.39 -9.85 4.80
N MET A 535 -18.24 -9.45 4.20
CA MET A 535 -17.09 -10.35 4.04
C MET A 535 -16.50 -10.75 5.40
N THR A 536 -16.40 -9.80 6.33
CA THR A 536 -15.89 -10.06 7.67
C THR A 536 -16.78 -11.04 8.42
N VAL A 537 -18.10 -10.85 8.39
CA VAL A 537 -19.04 -11.78 9.02
C VAL A 537 -18.94 -13.18 8.42
N LEU A 538 -18.92 -13.33 7.09
CA LEU A 538 -18.73 -14.62 6.42
C LEU A 538 -17.43 -15.29 6.86
N SER A 539 -16.34 -14.53 6.90
CA SER A 539 -15.02 -15.02 7.34
C SER A 539 -15.05 -15.50 8.80
N PHE A 540 -15.68 -14.72 9.71
CA PHE A 540 -15.81 -15.12 11.12
C PHE A 540 -16.71 -16.33 11.30
N VAL A 541 -17.86 -16.40 10.64
CA VAL A 541 -18.77 -17.53 10.69
C VAL A 541 -18.07 -18.81 10.22
N GLY A 542 -17.36 -18.74 9.09
CA GLY A 542 -16.58 -19.88 8.58
C GLY A 542 -15.46 -20.31 9.52
N THR A 543 -14.71 -19.35 10.07
CA THR A 543 -13.57 -19.66 10.95
C THR A 543 -14.02 -20.22 12.29
N ILE A 544 -15.00 -19.60 12.94
CA ILE A 544 -15.51 -20.03 14.24
C ILE A 544 -16.29 -21.34 14.10
N GLY A 545 -17.19 -21.44 13.12
CA GLY A 545 -17.97 -22.63 12.85
C GLY A 545 -17.08 -23.84 12.55
N GLY A 546 -16.16 -23.71 11.59
CA GLY A 546 -15.21 -24.77 11.26
C GLY A 546 -14.32 -25.17 12.44
N SER A 547 -13.90 -24.21 13.27
CA SER A 547 -13.11 -24.50 14.47
C SER A 547 -13.90 -25.21 15.57
N LEU A 548 -15.16 -24.87 15.80
CA LEU A 548 -15.99 -25.47 16.87
C LEU A 548 -16.53 -26.84 16.48
N LEU A 549 -16.89 -27.03 15.21
CA LEU A 549 -17.49 -28.28 14.70
C LEU A 549 -16.46 -29.41 14.49
N THR A 550 -15.17 -29.11 14.56
CA THR A 550 -14.09 -30.07 14.30
C THR A 550 -13.16 -30.22 15.52
N GLN A 551 -12.27 -31.21 15.49
CA GLN A 551 -11.34 -31.43 16.59
C GLN A 551 -10.29 -30.29 16.71
N PRO A 552 -9.86 -29.95 17.95
CA PRO A 552 -8.80 -28.95 18.16
C PRO A 552 -7.46 -29.41 17.60
N THR A 553 -6.57 -28.45 17.35
CA THR A 553 -5.16 -28.76 17.07
C THR A 553 -4.55 -29.58 18.21
N PRO A 554 -3.71 -30.60 17.92
CA PRO A 554 -3.10 -31.45 18.95
C PRO A 554 -2.35 -30.62 20.00
N MET A 555 -2.52 -30.99 21.28
CA MET A 555 -1.91 -30.26 22.42
C MET A 555 -0.38 -30.10 22.34
N PRO A 556 0.41 -31.09 21.90
CA PRO A 556 1.87 -30.90 21.76
C PRO A 556 2.22 -29.76 20.80
N VAL A 557 1.52 -29.64 19.67
CA VAL A 557 1.72 -28.56 18.68
C VAL A 557 1.35 -27.20 19.27
N LEU A 558 0.20 -27.12 19.97
CA LEU A 558 -0.23 -25.90 20.66
C LEU A 558 0.76 -25.46 21.74
N LYS A 559 1.32 -26.40 22.51
CA LYS A 559 2.33 -26.13 23.53
C LYS A 559 3.61 -25.56 22.91
N HIS A 560 4.11 -26.19 21.83
CA HIS A 560 5.27 -25.71 21.10
C HIS A 560 5.05 -24.30 20.56
N PHE A 561 3.90 -24.08 19.88
CA PHE A 561 3.53 -22.76 19.38
C PHE A 561 3.47 -21.71 20.49
N TYR A 562 2.78 -22.02 21.60
CA TYR A 562 2.57 -21.09 22.71
C TYR A 562 3.90 -20.72 23.39
N ARG A 563 4.78 -21.69 23.62
CA ARG A 563 6.12 -21.47 24.22
C ARG A 563 7.01 -20.61 23.34
N THR A 564 7.02 -20.86 22.04
CA THR A 564 7.90 -20.14 21.10
C THR A 564 7.38 -18.75 20.78
N THR A 565 6.09 -18.62 20.45
CA THR A 565 5.48 -17.36 20.00
C THR A 565 5.14 -16.45 21.18
N ARG A 566 4.72 -17.00 22.32
CA ARG A 566 4.28 -16.30 23.55
C ARG A 566 3.11 -15.32 23.32
N PRO A 567 2.06 -15.73 22.61
CA PRO A 567 0.97 -14.82 22.28
C PRO A 567 0.08 -14.53 23.49
N PHE A 568 -0.50 -13.34 23.52
CA PHE A 568 -1.62 -13.03 24.41
C PHE A 568 -2.97 -13.38 23.76
N GLY A 569 -4.06 -13.36 24.53
CA GLY A 569 -5.41 -13.67 24.06
C GLY A 569 -6.05 -14.86 24.78
N TRP A 570 -6.88 -15.60 24.07
CA TRP A 570 -7.68 -16.71 24.62
C TRP A 570 -6.88 -18.04 24.61
N TRP A 571 -5.82 -18.12 25.45
CA TRP A 571 -4.90 -19.25 25.57
C TRP A 571 -5.03 -19.96 26.94
N ARG A 572 -6.21 -19.92 27.58
CA ARG A 572 -6.44 -20.48 28.94
C ARG A 572 -5.86 -21.87 29.15
N PRO A 573 -6.06 -22.89 28.29
CA PRO A 573 -5.54 -24.24 28.53
C PRO A 573 -4.03 -24.34 28.56
N LEU A 574 -3.31 -23.36 27.97
CA LEU A 574 -1.86 -23.36 27.83
C LEU A 574 -1.16 -22.42 28.80
N ARG A 575 -1.90 -21.67 29.60
CA ARG A 575 -1.30 -20.73 30.57
C ARG A 575 -0.39 -21.41 31.60
N GLN A 576 -0.59 -22.70 31.87
CA GLN A 576 0.21 -23.50 32.81
C GLN A 576 1.57 -23.94 32.23
N GLU A 577 1.82 -23.75 30.93
CA GLU A 577 3.10 -24.07 30.28
C GLU A 577 4.25 -23.17 30.78
N PHE A 578 3.92 -21.97 31.28
CA PHE A 578 4.87 -21.09 31.93
C PHE A 578 4.58 -21.05 33.43
N GLN A 579 5.61 -21.13 34.28
CA GLN A 579 5.48 -21.11 35.73
C GLN A 579 6.46 -20.11 36.37
N GLY A 580 6.17 -19.69 37.57
CA GLY A 580 7.06 -18.84 38.38
C GLY A 580 7.54 -17.57 37.66
N ALA A 581 8.84 -17.34 37.65
CA ALA A 581 9.49 -16.16 37.09
C ALA A 581 9.31 -16.05 35.56
N GLU A 582 9.28 -17.19 34.84
CA GLU A 582 9.09 -17.21 33.38
C GLU A 582 7.69 -16.72 33.01
N ARG A 583 6.65 -17.17 33.73
CA ARG A 583 5.29 -16.67 33.52
C ARG A 583 5.19 -15.17 33.78
N ALA A 584 5.79 -14.68 34.88
CA ALA A 584 5.80 -13.25 35.17
C ALA A 584 6.54 -12.43 34.10
N ALA A 585 7.55 -13.00 33.45
CA ALA A 585 8.25 -12.37 32.33
C ALA A 585 7.38 -12.29 31.07
N VAL A 586 6.68 -13.37 30.71
CA VAL A 586 5.75 -13.41 29.56
C VAL A 586 4.56 -12.49 29.78
N ASP A 587 3.95 -12.50 30.96
CA ASP A 587 2.81 -11.61 31.29
C ASP A 587 3.24 -10.14 31.24
N ARG A 588 4.45 -9.81 31.69
CA ARG A 588 5.02 -8.47 31.62
C ARG A 588 5.26 -8.04 30.18
N GLU A 589 5.79 -8.96 29.33
CA GLU A 589 5.97 -8.71 27.90
C GLU A 589 4.63 -8.40 27.24
N ASN A 590 3.64 -9.26 27.40
CA ASN A 590 2.34 -9.15 26.79
C ASN A 590 1.59 -7.89 27.24
N ARG A 591 1.65 -7.56 28.53
CA ARG A 591 1.07 -6.31 29.07
C ARG A 591 1.73 -5.07 28.47
N SER A 592 3.06 -5.08 28.39
CA SER A 592 3.84 -3.98 27.79
C SER A 592 3.47 -3.77 26.33
N ASP A 593 3.39 -4.87 25.55
CA ASP A 593 3.01 -4.83 24.14
C ASP A 593 1.58 -4.28 23.93
N MET A 594 0.60 -4.77 24.72
CA MET A 594 -0.79 -4.27 24.62
C MET A 594 -0.90 -2.78 24.93
N ILE A 595 -0.17 -2.28 25.94
CA ILE A 595 -0.17 -0.85 26.30
C ILE A 595 0.56 -0.04 25.25
N ALA A 596 1.60 -0.57 24.61
CA ALA A 596 2.37 0.15 23.61
C ALA A 596 1.60 0.44 22.31
N VAL A 597 0.65 -0.43 21.90
CA VAL A 597 -0.10 -0.28 20.64
C VAL A 597 -0.83 1.05 20.51
N PRO A 598 -1.68 1.49 21.47
CA PRO A 598 -2.37 2.78 21.34
C PRO A 598 -1.42 3.98 21.28
N PHE A 599 -0.29 3.95 22.00
CA PHE A 599 0.73 4.99 21.90
C PHE A 599 1.44 4.98 20.55
N THR A 600 1.67 3.80 19.99
CA THR A 600 2.28 3.65 18.65
C THR A 600 1.33 4.14 17.56
N LEU A 601 0.03 3.84 17.66
CA LEU A 601 -0.99 4.39 16.75
C LEU A 601 -1.07 5.90 16.85
N LEU A 602 -1.09 6.46 18.06
CA LEU A 602 -1.11 7.90 18.30
C LEU A 602 0.15 8.57 17.70
N TRP A 603 1.32 8.00 17.96
CA TRP A 603 2.58 8.44 17.36
C TRP A 603 2.52 8.44 15.84
N GLN A 604 2.06 7.37 15.24
CA GLN A 604 2.03 7.22 13.77
C GLN A 604 1.05 8.21 13.14
N ILE A 605 -0.16 8.37 13.69
CA ILE A 605 -1.17 9.30 13.18
C ILE A 605 -0.64 10.74 13.25
N THR A 606 -0.09 11.13 14.38
CA THR A 606 0.42 12.50 14.57
C THR A 606 1.72 12.75 13.80
N LEU A 607 2.59 11.76 13.67
CA LEU A 607 3.82 11.82 12.87
C LEU A 607 3.51 12.18 11.39
N PHE A 608 2.40 11.70 10.84
CA PHE A 608 2.03 11.96 9.45
C PHE A 608 1.30 13.29 9.29
N LEU A 609 0.56 13.74 10.31
CA LEU A 609 -0.17 15.01 10.30
C LEU A 609 0.76 16.22 10.42
N LEU A 610 1.72 16.17 11.33
CA LEU A 610 2.60 17.30 11.66
C LEU A 610 3.29 17.91 10.43
N PRO A 611 3.95 17.14 9.54
CA PRO A 611 4.62 17.72 8.39
C PRO A 611 3.65 18.33 7.37
N MET A 612 2.42 17.79 7.22
CA MET A 612 1.40 18.42 6.38
C MET A 612 0.97 19.78 6.92
N GLN A 613 0.74 19.86 8.24
CA GLN A 613 0.38 21.12 8.92
C GLN A 613 1.48 22.18 8.77
N LEU A 614 2.75 21.77 8.79
CA LEU A 614 3.88 22.66 8.51
C LEU A 614 3.86 23.15 7.07
N VAL A 615 3.68 22.27 6.09
CA VAL A 615 3.69 22.65 4.67
C VAL A 615 2.59 23.66 4.34
N ILE A 616 1.38 23.51 4.90
CA ILE A 616 0.28 24.48 4.71
C ILE A 616 0.39 25.73 5.61
N LYS A 617 1.46 25.85 6.40
CA LYS A 617 1.71 26.94 7.36
C LYS A 617 0.62 27.07 8.45
N SER A 618 -0.11 25.99 8.78
CA SER A 618 -1.11 25.95 9.84
C SER A 618 -0.45 25.72 11.21
N TYR A 619 0.27 26.73 11.71
CA TYR A 619 1.05 26.62 12.94
C TYR A 619 0.19 26.35 14.18
N GLN A 620 -1.02 26.91 14.24
CA GLN A 620 -1.94 26.64 15.35
C GLN A 620 -2.28 25.15 15.43
N ALA A 621 -2.66 24.53 14.32
CA ALA A 621 -2.95 23.10 14.27
C ALA A 621 -1.70 22.26 14.61
N PHE A 622 -0.52 22.68 14.13
CA PHE A 622 0.75 22.03 14.44
C PHE A 622 1.02 22.01 15.96
N PHE A 623 0.92 23.16 16.64
CA PHE A 623 1.15 23.22 18.08
C PHE A 623 0.07 22.51 18.91
N CYS A 624 -1.15 22.33 18.38
CA CYS A 624 -2.17 21.48 19.01
C CYS A 624 -1.88 19.98 18.83
N THR A 625 -1.29 19.58 17.70
CA THR A 625 -0.96 18.18 17.41
C THR A 625 0.33 17.72 18.08
N LEU A 626 1.30 18.63 18.26
CA LEU A 626 2.63 18.32 18.82
C LEU A 626 2.58 17.66 20.22
N PRO A 627 1.76 18.10 21.19
CA PRO A 627 1.62 17.43 22.48
C PRO A 627 1.16 15.99 22.36
N LEU A 628 0.22 15.69 21.45
CA LEU A 628 -0.26 14.33 21.19
C LEU A 628 0.85 13.44 20.63
N PHE A 629 1.67 13.98 19.72
CA PHE A 629 2.86 13.30 19.22
C PHE A 629 3.85 12.97 20.35
N LEU A 630 4.12 13.93 21.24
CA LEU A 630 5.02 13.73 22.38
C LEU A 630 4.49 12.69 23.36
N ILE A 631 3.17 12.64 23.60
CA ILE A 631 2.52 11.58 24.39
C ILE A 631 2.74 10.21 23.72
N GLY A 632 2.54 10.12 22.40
CA GLY A 632 2.80 8.92 21.64
C GLY A 632 4.24 8.43 21.77
N VAL A 633 5.23 9.31 21.53
CA VAL A 633 6.67 9.02 21.67
C VAL A 633 7.02 8.59 23.10
N THR A 634 6.53 9.30 24.10
CA THR A 634 6.79 9.00 25.51
C THR A 634 6.23 7.64 25.90
N GLY A 635 4.99 7.34 25.50
CA GLY A 635 4.38 6.03 25.72
C GLY A 635 5.15 4.90 25.04
N MET A 636 5.55 5.08 23.77
CA MET A 636 6.41 4.13 23.06
C MET A 636 7.74 3.91 23.76
N TYR A 637 8.38 4.98 24.26
CA TYR A 637 9.64 4.87 24.98
C TYR A 637 9.50 3.98 26.22
N PHE A 638 8.50 4.22 27.08
CA PHE A 638 8.33 3.47 28.32
C PHE A 638 7.80 2.06 28.14
N PHE A 639 6.85 1.85 27.21
CA PHE A 639 6.12 0.58 27.09
C PHE A 639 6.66 -0.33 25.97
N TRP A 640 7.42 0.20 25.00
CA TRP A 640 8.00 -0.61 23.93
C TRP A 640 9.53 -0.56 23.93
N TRP A 641 10.15 0.64 23.81
CA TRP A 641 11.59 0.77 23.62
C TRP A 641 12.41 0.28 24.82
N ARG A 642 12.13 0.82 26.02
CA ARG A 642 12.86 0.46 27.24
C ARG A 642 12.74 -1.02 27.60
N PRO A 643 11.56 -1.69 27.53
CA PRO A 643 11.45 -3.13 27.72
C PRO A 643 12.20 -3.94 26.66
N LEU A 644 12.19 -3.52 25.40
CA LEU A 644 12.88 -4.20 24.30
C LEU A 644 14.41 -4.21 24.53
N MET A 645 15.01 -3.07 24.85
CA MET A 645 16.45 -2.94 25.10
C MET A 645 16.92 -3.71 26.34
N ARG A 646 16.12 -3.75 27.40
CA ARG A 646 16.45 -4.50 28.63
C ARG A 646 16.50 -6.02 28.41
N ARG A 647 15.65 -6.55 27.54
CA ARG A 647 15.62 -7.99 27.23
C ARG A 647 16.88 -8.43 26.51
N GLU A 648 17.38 -7.64 25.56
CA GLU A 648 18.63 -7.95 24.86
C GLU A 648 19.85 -7.88 25.77
N ALA A 649 19.93 -6.88 26.64
CA ALA A 649 21.02 -6.79 27.61
C ALA A 649 21.07 -8.05 28.53
N GLY A 650 19.90 -8.59 28.91
CA GLY A 650 19.81 -9.82 29.70
C GLY A 650 20.16 -11.10 28.94
N THR A 651 19.92 -11.15 27.62
CA THR A 651 20.35 -12.29 26.78
C THR A 651 21.85 -12.26 26.45
N ALA A 652 22.43 -11.07 26.25
CA ALA A 652 23.86 -10.92 25.99
C ALA A 652 24.76 -11.23 27.21
N THR A 653 24.23 -11.11 28.43
CA THR A 653 24.95 -11.50 29.66
C THR A 653 24.79 -12.98 30.01
N ALA A 654 23.90 -13.73 29.34
CA ALA A 654 23.66 -15.16 29.59
C ALA A 654 24.33 -16.08 28.53
N THR A 655 24.93 -15.50 27.49
CA THR A 655 25.77 -16.16 26.48
C THR A 655 27.22 -15.83 26.75
#